data_af973fe575898b0afefbe94422a9fba5
#
_entry.id   af973fe575898b0afefbe94422a9fba5
#
_cell.length_a   1.000
_cell.length_b   1.000
_cell.length_c   1.000
_cell.angle_alpha   90.00
_cell.angle_beta   90.00
_cell.angle_gamma   90.00
#
_symmetry.space_group_name_H-M   'P 1'
#
loop_
_entity.id
_entity.type
_entity.pdbx_description
1 polymer ?
#
loop_
_entity_poly.entity_id
_entity_poly.type
_entity_poly.pdbx_seq_one_letter_code
_entity_poly.pdbx_strand_id
1 'polypeptide(L)'
;MTESTSVLDRAREAIDRKAWDKAYRLLSEADEGSRLDGDALPTLGDTAYMAGHPEVAIDAWERVHAAAVGAGEDERGAGAAGQVAALLLYTGLLAPARGWIRRAEDLLVDHPDSSIHGQLAVLLAWTSVLAGDLDGALQHARRAIDIGTRLGVPATRVLGRNAEARILIFQGHLQEGLAVLDETAVAALSGELDPVSTALLYCSTVCAFQGLSEYDKAEEWTTAMERWCRRHATGGFHGLCRVHRAEILRLRGDWVDAEVEAREASEELRRYSRTDVGWASAELGQIRLRMGNLTGAEEAFLDAYEQGWDPNPGLALLRLTRGAISAAAASIRDSLERQPEIASLEAPPNTDLRRAPLLAAQVRVAVAAGDLGDARAAARDLDLIAATFGTKALRASAAAAMGSLLLAEGEAVEAGRRLQEAMRLWTEVGAPYECAQSRMGLGAAFRAQGNEPQAVLEFRSARSTFERLGAEIDVRRAARAAGDTKPSAGPRMERVFMFTDIVESTNLAEVIGDEAWGHLVRWHNDALASLVVGQGGEIVRTTGDGIFATFEDPGSAIACAMAIQRTLEEHRREQGFSPKVRIGLHRAEATKEGTDWSGKGVHAAARIGALAEGDEILVSSATAEAAGGSVAVSDPRTVNLKGLFEPVEVVAVQWR
;
A
#
# COMPACT_ATOMS: atom_id res chain seq x y z
N MET A 1 3.10 -41.31 26.12
CA MET A 1 3.21 -40.16 27.02
C MET A 1 4.54 -39.39 26.92
N THR A 2 5.67 -39.99 26.57
CA THR A 2 7.00 -39.33 26.59
C THR A 2 7.36 -38.52 25.37
N GLU A 3 6.89 -38.85 24.15
CA GLU A 3 7.19 -38.04 22.93
C GLU A 3 6.33 -36.78 22.80
N SER A 4 5.04 -36.85 23.15
CA SER A 4 4.12 -35.71 23.09
C SER A 4 4.53 -34.60 24.06
N THR A 5 4.97 -34.93 25.28
CA THR A 5 5.47 -33.98 26.28
C THR A 5 6.70 -33.21 25.76
N SER A 6 7.60 -33.89 25.07
CA SER A 6 8.80 -33.30 24.45
C SER A 6 8.47 -32.34 23.30
N VAL A 7 7.40 -32.57 22.50
CA VAL A 7 6.99 -31.69 21.39
C VAL A 7 6.35 -30.43 21.93
N LEU A 8 5.47 -30.53 22.93
CA LEU A 8 4.82 -29.37 23.57
C LEU A 8 5.84 -28.46 24.27
N ASP A 9 6.86 -29.04 24.94
CA ASP A 9 7.92 -28.24 25.57
C ASP A 9 8.75 -27.47 24.53
N ARG A 10 9.06 -28.12 23.40
CA ARG A 10 9.76 -27.48 22.28
C ARG A 10 8.90 -26.39 21.62
N ALA A 11 7.58 -26.59 21.54
CA ALA A 11 6.65 -25.59 21.05
C ALA A 11 6.61 -24.38 22.00
N ARG A 12 6.52 -24.59 23.32
CA ARG A 12 6.58 -23.50 24.31
C ARG A 12 7.89 -22.73 24.22
N GLU A 13 9.04 -23.41 24.12
CA GLU A 13 10.33 -22.74 23.91
C GLU A 13 10.37 -21.90 22.63
N ALA A 14 9.73 -22.36 21.55
CA ALA A 14 9.61 -21.60 20.30
C ALA A 14 8.69 -20.38 20.47
N ILE A 15 7.58 -20.50 21.21
CA ILE A 15 6.68 -19.38 21.56
C ILE A 15 7.42 -18.32 22.38
N ASP A 16 8.18 -18.73 23.40
CA ASP A 16 8.96 -17.82 24.24
C ASP A 16 9.98 -17.01 23.43
N ARG A 17 10.51 -17.63 22.38
CA ARG A 17 11.43 -16.99 21.41
C ARG A 17 10.71 -16.27 20.28
N LYS A 18 9.37 -16.24 20.27
CA LYS A 18 8.53 -15.64 19.22
C LYS A 18 8.76 -16.24 17.83
N ALA A 19 9.22 -17.49 17.77
CA ALA A 19 9.42 -18.25 16.53
C ALA A 19 8.10 -18.95 16.13
N TRP A 20 7.09 -18.15 15.75
CA TRP A 20 5.69 -18.56 15.56
C TRP A 20 5.54 -19.70 14.54
N ASP A 21 6.18 -19.61 13.36
CA ASP A 21 6.14 -20.67 12.34
C ASP A 21 6.69 -22.00 12.85
N LYS A 22 7.73 -21.96 13.69
CA LYS A 22 8.30 -23.17 14.28
C LYS A 22 7.37 -23.75 15.33
N ALA A 23 6.80 -22.91 16.18
CA ALA A 23 5.86 -23.33 17.21
C ALA A 23 4.60 -23.95 16.58
N TYR A 24 4.04 -23.28 15.55
CA TYR A 24 2.90 -23.79 14.79
C TYR A 24 3.16 -25.15 14.17
N ARG A 25 4.28 -25.35 13.46
CA ARG A 25 4.61 -26.66 12.88
C ARG A 25 4.69 -27.76 13.94
N LEU A 26 5.33 -27.50 15.07
CA LEU A 26 5.44 -28.48 16.15
C LEU A 26 4.07 -28.85 16.75
N LEU A 27 3.18 -27.87 16.92
CA LEU A 27 1.83 -28.11 17.44
C LEU A 27 0.93 -28.80 16.42
N SER A 28 1.01 -28.45 15.14
CA SER A 28 0.26 -29.09 14.06
C SER A 28 0.68 -30.54 13.86
N GLU A 29 1.98 -30.85 13.85
CA GLU A 29 2.50 -32.23 13.81
C GLU A 29 2.00 -33.03 15.01
N ALA A 30 1.95 -32.46 16.21
CA ALA A 30 1.42 -33.08 17.40
C ALA A 30 -0.09 -33.36 17.30
N ASP A 31 -0.85 -32.42 16.73
CA ASP A 31 -2.31 -32.54 16.53
C ASP A 31 -2.66 -33.63 15.50
N GLU A 32 -1.91 -33.71 14.38
CA GLU A 32 -2.07 -34.73 13.35
C GLU A 32 -1.74 -36.14 13.89
N GLY A 33 -0.71 -36.25 14.74
CA GLY A 33 -0.27 -37.54 15.31
C GLY A 33 -1.13 -38.08 16.45
N SER A 34 -1.62 -37.19 17.30
CA SER A 34 -2.53 -37.51 18.41
C SER A 34 -3.29 -36.26 18.79
N ARG A 35 -4.53 -36.07 18.30
CA ARG A 35 -5.34 -34.87 18.51
C ARG A 35 -5.07 -34.19 19.84
N LEU A 36 -4.63 -32.92 19.76
CA LEU A 36 -4.38 -32.12 20.95
C LEU A 36 -5.68 -31.91 21.74
N ASP A 37 -5.56 -31.88 23.06
CA ASP A 37 -6.65 -31.63 23.99
C ASP A 37 -6.25 -30.62 25.07
N GLY A 38 -7.16 -30.34 25.98
CA GLY A 38 -6.91 -29.51 27.15
C GLY A 38 -6.34 -28.12 26.77
N ASP A 39 -5.23 -27.76 27.43
CA ASP A 39 -4.59 -26.45 27.27
C ASP A 39 -3.66 -26.34 26.04
N ALA A 40 -3.38 -27.48 25.38
CA ALA A 40 -2.55 -27.49 24.19
C ALA A 40 -3.30 -27.00 22.96
N LEU A 41 -4.61 -27.23 22.89
CA LEU A 41 -5.44 -26.84 21.77
C LEU A 41 -5.64 -25.31 21.68
N PRO A 42 -5.93 -24.55 22.78
CA PRO A 42 -5.87 -23.09 22.76
C PRO A 42 -4.51 -22.54 22.31
N THR A 43 -3.41 -23.17 22.77
CA THR A 43 -2.06 -22.78 22.37
C THR A 43 -1.84 -22.97 20.85
N LEU A 44 -2.39 -24.04 20.26
CA LEU A 44 -2.38 -24.20 18.80
C LEU A 44 -3.16 -23.08 18.11
N GLY A 45 -4.35 -22.74 18.61
CA GLY A 45 -5.19 -21.66 18.05
C GLY A 45 -4.46 -20.32 18.01
N ASP A 46 -3.90 -19.89 19.15
CA ASP A 46 -3.15 -18.63 19.25
C ASP A 46 -1.88 -18.66 18.36
N THR A 47 -1.13 -19.75 18.39
CA THR A 47 0.11 -19.88 17.61
C THR A 47 -0.17 -19.92 16.11
N ALA A 48 -1.24 -20.60 15.69
CA ALA A 48 -1.66 -20.67 14.30
C ALA A 48 -2.02 -19.26 13.77
N TYR A 49 -2.78 -18.48 14.55
CA TYR A 49 -3.08 -17.09 14.18
C TYR A 49 -1.81 -16.24 14.03
N MET A 50 -0.90 -16.32 15.01
CA MET A 50 0.38 -15.59 14.98
C MET A 50 1.29 -16.00 13.83
N ALA A 51 1.19 -17.25 13.35
CA ALA A 51 1.93 -17.78 12.21
C ALA A 51 1.24 -17.56 10.85
N GLY A 52 0.04 -16.95 10.83
CA GLY A 52 -0.69 -16.65 9.58
C GLY A 52 -1.54 -17.82 9.06
N HIS A 53 -2.10 -18.60 9.95
CA HIS A 53 -3.02 -19.71 9.66
C HIS A 53 -4.37 -19.51 10.37
N PRO A 54 -5.15 -18.46 10.01
CA PRO A 54 -6.39 -18.12 10.72
C PRO A 54 -7.44 -19.22 10.64
N GLU A 55 -7.48 -20.00 9.56
CA GLU A 55 -8.40 -21.12 9.40
C GLU A 55 -8.11 -22.24 10.42
N VAL A 56 -6.84 -22.51 10.69
CA VAL A 56 -6.44 -23.51 11.72
C VAL A 56 -6.71 -22.95 13.12
N ALA A 57 -6.52 -21.66 13.32
CA ALA A 57 -6.86 -21.00 14.58
C ALA A 57 -8.35 -21.10 14.88
N ILE A 58 -9.22 -20.86 13.88
CA ILE A 58 -10.68 -20.99 13.99
C ILE A 58 -11.04 -22.44 14.35
N ASP A 59 -10.55 -23.44 13.59
CA ASP A 59 -10.81 -24.88 13.88
C ASP A 59 -10.40 -25.25 15.31
N ALA A 60 -9.21 -24.84 15.73
CA ALA A 60 -8.73 -25.13 17.08
C ALA A 60 -9.66 -24.54 18.16
N TRP A 61 -10.07 -23.28 18.02
CA TRP A 61 -10.98 -22.63 18.96
C TRP A 61 -12.41 -23.18 18.90
N GLU A 62 -12.92 -23.63 17.75
CA GLU A 62 -14.19 -24.36 17.64
C GLU A 62 -14.14 -25.69 18.39
N ARG A 63 -13.04 -26.41 18.30
CA ARG A 63 -12.82 -27.67 19.05
C ARG A 63 -12.72 -27.41 20.55
N VAL A 64 -12.06 -26.33 20.99
CA VAL A 64 -12.04 -25.90 22.41
C VAL A 64 -13.46 -25.65 22.90
N HIS A 65 -14.25 -24.90 22.12
CA HIS A 65 -15.66 -24.63 22.43
C HIS A 65 -16.47 -25.92 22.57
N ALA A 66 -16.37 -26.83 21.59
CA ALA A 66 -17.12 -28.09 21.61
C ALA A 66 -16.75 -28.97 22.82
N ALA A 67 -15.46 -29.05 23.14
CA ALA A 67 -14.98 -29.81 24.30
C ALA A 67 -15.47 -29.21 25.62
N ALA A 68 -15.39 -27.88 25.78
CA ALA A 68 -15.83 -27.19 27.00
C ALA A 68 -17.35 -27.35 27.23
N VAL A 69 -18.16 -27.16 26.16
CA VAL A 69 -19.62 -27.37 26.23
C VAL A 69 -19.96 -28.80 26.58
N GLY A 70 -19.24 -29.80 26.00
CA GLY A 70 -19.43 -31.22 26.33
C GLY A 70 -19.06 -31.57 27.77
N ALA A 71 -18.18 -30.78 28.38
CA ALA A 71 -17.77 -30.92 29.79
C ALA A 71 -18.63 -30.10 30.77
N GLY A 72 -19.56 -29.26 30.30
CA GLY A 72 -20.33 -28.33 31.13
C GLY A 72 -19.51 -27.13 31.66
N GLU A 73 -18.41 -26.79 30.96
CA GLU A 73 -17.54 -25.66 31.29
C GLU A 73 -17.98 -24.40 30.53
N ASP A 74 -19.15 -23.83 30.89
CA ASP A 74 -19.85 -22.80 30.14
C ASP A 74 -19.00 -21.55 29.89
N GLU A 75 -18.29 -21.04 30.90
CA GLU A 75 -17.41 -19.87 30.73
C GLU A 75 -16.26 -20.13 29.76
N ARG A 76 -15.65 -21.31 29.82
CA ARG A 76 -14.58 -21.69 28.89
C ARG A 76 -15.13 -21.83 27.47
N GLY A 77 -16.31 -22.43 27.33
CA GLY A 77 -17.02 -22.56 26.06
C GLY A 77 -17.36 -21.20 25.47
N ALA A 78 -17.84 -20.27 26.29
CA ALA A 78 -18.15 -18.89 25.88
C ALA A 78 -16.89 -18.12 25.48
N GLY A 79 -15.79 -18.26 26.23
CA GLY A 79 -14.51 -17.65 25.89
C GLY A 79 -13.98 -18.11 24.52
N ALA A 80 -14.01 -19.42 24.28
CA ALA A 80 -13.62 -19.98 22.98
C ALA A 80 -14.51 -19.48 21.84
N ALA A 81 -15.82 -19.42 22.04
CA ALA A 81 -16.76 -18.85 21.05
C ALA A 81 -16.46 -17.36 20.77
N GLY A 82 -16.07 -16.59 21.79
CA GLY A 82 -15.61 -15.21 21.66
C GLY A 82 -14.34 -15.07 20.81
N GLN A 83 -13.38 -16.01 20.96
CA GLN A 83 -12.18 -16.04 20.12
C GLN A 83 -12.50 -16.34 18.65
N VAL A 84 -13.37 -17.33 18.39
CA VAL A 84 -13.86 -17.60 17.02
C VAL A 84 -14.55 -16.36 16.43
N ALA A 85 -15.41 -15.70 17.21
CA ALA A 85 -16.09 -14.50 16.78
C ALA A 85 -15.11 -13.36 16.42
N ALA A 86 -14.06 -13.17 17.24
CA ALA A 86 -13.03 -12.16 16.99
C ALA A 86 -12.27 -12.44 15.68
N LEU A 87 -11.81 -13.69 15.48
CA LEU A 87 -11.11 -14.08 14.26
C LEU A 87 -11.99 -13.90 13.01
N LEU A 88 -13.26 -14.30 13.08
CA LEU A 88 -14.21 -14.11 11.98
C LEU A 88 -14.48 -12.63 11.68
N LEU A 89 -14.54 -11.78 12.73
CA LEU A 89 -14.71 -10.34 12.57
C LEU A 89 -13.51 -9.72 11.85
N TYR A 90 -12.28 -10.07 12.23
CA TYR A 90 -11.06 -9.59 11.59
C TYR A 90 -10.89 -10.09 10.15
N THR A 91 -11.45 -11.25 9.81
CA THR A 91 -11.45 -11.75 8.43
C THR A 91 -12.65 -11.24 7.60
N GLY A 92 -13.46 -10.33 8.15
CA GLY A 92 -14.60 -9.70 7.46
C GLY A 92 -15.88 -10.55 7.42
N LEU A 93 -15.92 -11.68 8.12
CA LEU A 93 -17.07 -12.60 8.14
C LEU A 93 -18.07 -12.23 9.24
N LEU A 94 -18.76 -11.10 9.04
CA LEU A 94 -19.61 -10.47 10.07
C LEU A 94 -20.81 -11.34 10.51
N ALA A 95 -21.48 -12.01 9.58
CA ALA A 95 -22.67 -12.81 9.91
C ALA A 95 -22.32 -14.03 10.78
N PRO A 96 -21.31 -14.87 10.45
CA PRO A 96 -20.83 -15.92 11.34
C PRO A 96 -20.33 -15.39 12.70
N ALA A 97 -19.59 -14.26 12.71
CA ALA A 97 -19.10 -13.66 13.96
C ALA A 97 -20.25 -13.34 14.92
N ARG A 98 -21.33 -12.73 14.44
CA ARG A 98 -22.55 -12.47 15.23
C ARG A 98 -23.20 -13.75 15.77
N GLY A 99 -23.19 -14.81 14.98
CA GLY A 99 -23.70 -16.12 15.42
C GLY A 99 -22.92 -16.68 16.59
N TRP A 100 -21.59 -16.58 16.54
CA TRP A 100 -20.71 -17.04 17.62
C TRP A 100 -20.79 -16.16 18.87
N ILE A 101 -20.95 -14.83 18.72
CA ILE A 101 -21.21 -13.93 19.87
C ILE A 101 -22.49 -14.35 20.59
N ARG A 102 -23.59 -14.57 19.87
CA ARG A 102 -24.86 -15.00 20.48
C ARG A 102 -24.69 -16.34 21.20
N ARG A 103 -24.00 -17.29 20.58
CA ARG A 103 -23.72 -18.60 21.22
C ARG A 103 -22.93 -18.46 22.52
N ALA A 104 -21.97 -17.53 22.57
CA ALA A 104 -21.23 -17.22 23.79
C ALA A 104 -22.15 -16.57 24.86
N GLU A 105 -23.03 -15.65 24.46
CA GLU A 105 -24.00 -15.02 25.36
C GLU A 105 -24.98 -16.04 25.98
N ASP A 106 -25.45 -17.02 25.18
CA ASP A 106 -26.36 -18.07 25.64
C ASP A 106 -25.69 -18.94 26.75
N LEU A 107 -24.40 -19.24 26.65
CA LEU A 107 -23.66 -19.97 27.68
C LEU A 107 -23.44 -19.17 28.97
N LEU A 108 -23.47 -17.85 28.88
CA LEU A 108 -23.20 -16.98 30.02
C LEU A 108 -24.46 -16.53 30.78
N VAL A 109 -25.64 -17.03 30.43
CA VAL A 109 -26.92 -16.63 31.07
C VAL A 109 -26.88 -16.83 32.58
N ASP A 110 -26.30 -17.94 33.04
CA ASP A 110 -26.19 -18.28 34.47
C ASP A 110 -24.87 -17.79 35.10
N HIS A 111 -24.03 -17.03 34.35
CA HIS A 111 -22.71 -16.53 34.76
C HIS A 111 -22.61 -15.00 34.68
N PRO A 112 -23.43 -14.23 35.43
CA PRO A 112 -23.52 -12.76 35.29
C PRO A 112 -22.23 -12.01 35.63
N ASP A 113 -21.36 -12.61 36.42
CA ASP A 113 -20.08 -12.02 36.85
C ASP A 113 -18.88 -12.46 36.00
N SER A 114 -19.12 -13.18 34.90
CA SER A 114 -18.04 -13.58 33.99
C SER A 114 -17.39 -12.39 33.26
N SER A 115 -16.07 -12.36 33.27
CA SER A 115 -15.29 -11.32 32.55
C SER A 115 -15.47 -11.39 31.03
N ILE A 116 -15.92 -12.53 30.50
CA ILE A 116 -16.14 -12.76 29.08
C ILE A 116 -17.25 -11.83 28.53
N HIS A 117 -18.24 -11.47 29.34
CA HIS A 117 -19.23 -10.45 28.96
C HIS A 117 -18.59 -9.14 28.50
N GLY A 118 -17.47 -8.74 29.11
CA GLY A 118 -16.74 -7.53 28.71
C GLY A 118 -16.04 -7.69 27.36
N GLN A 119 -15.45 -8.86 27.10
CA GLN A 119 -14.84 -9.15 25.80
C GLN A 119 -15.89 -9.19 24.69
N LEU A 120 -17.03 -9.85 24.92
CA LEU A 120 -18.15 -9.87 23.97
C LEU A 120 -18.71 -8.45 23.74
N ALA A 121 -18.74 -7.59 24.76
CA ALA A 121 -19.19 -6.21 24.60
C ALA A 121 -18.25 -5.40 23.69
N VAL A 122 -16.93 -5.64 23.71
CA VAL A 122 -15.99 -5.03 22.73
C VAL A 122 -16.34 -5.50 21.31
N LEU A 123 -16.56 -6.80 21.09
CA LEU A 123 -16.93 -7.33 19.78
C LEU A 123 -18.29 -6.79 19.29
N LEU A 124 -19.26 -6.68 20.20
CA LEU A 124 -20.58 -6.08 19.90
C LEU A 124 -20.44 -4.61 19.53
N ALA A 125 -19.58 -3.85 20.19
CA ALA A 125 -19.33 -2.46 19.82
C ALA A 125 -18.86 -2.36 18.36
N TRP A 126 -17.87 -3.14 17.96
CA TRP A 126 -17.37 -3.12 16.58
C TRP A 126 -18.36 -3.67 15.56
N THR A 127 -19.11 -4.74 15.88
CA THR A 127 -20.16 -5.22 14.98
C THR A 127 -21.29 -4.22 14.78
N SER A 128 -21.60 -3.39 15.81
CA SER A 128 -22.56 -2.30 15.70
C SER A 128 -22.03 -1.15 14.84
N VAL A 129 -20.74 -0.77 14.99
CA VAL A 129 -20.08 0.21 14.09
C VAL A 129 -20.21 -0.22 12.65
N LEU A 130 -19.87 -1.49 12.35
CA LEU A 130 -19.95 -2.03 10.98
C LEU A 130 -21.39 -2.10 10.45
N ALA A 131 -22.38 -2.17 11.33
CA ALA A 131 -23.81 -2.10 10.97
C ALA A 131 -24.32 -0.66 10.82
N GLY A 132 -23.51 0.35 11.15
CA GLY A 132 -23.90 1.77 11.13
C GLY A 132 -24.70 2.21 12.38
N ASP A 133 -24.82 1.36 13.40
CA ASP A 133 -25.45 1.68 14.69
C ASP A 133 -24.42 2.23 15.67
N LEU A 134 -24.09 3.52 15.55
CA LEU A 134 -23.09 4.17 16.40
C LEU A 134 -23.56 4.35 17.85
N ASP A 135 -24.87 4.52 18.09
CA ASP A 135 -25.42 4.68 19.45
C ASP A 135 -25.39 3.35 20.22
N GLY A 136 -25.80 2.26 19.57
CA GLY A 136 -25.66 0.91 20.12
C GLY A 136 -24.20 0.52 20.35
N ALA A 137 -23.33 0.87 19.41
CA ALA A 137 -21.89 0.66 19.54
C ALA A 137 -21.31 1.35 20.79
N LEU A 138 -21.69 2.61 21.05
CA LEU A 138 -21.25 3.37 22.21
C LEU A 138 -21.75 2.75 23.53
N GLN A 139 -22.99 2.24 23.56
CA GLN A 139 -23.51 1.52 24.73
C GLN A 139 -22.70 0.25 25.02
N HIS A 140 -22.37 -0.54 23.98
CA HIS A 140 -21.55 -1.73 24.13
C HIS A 140 -20.12 -1.41 24.57
N ALA A 141 -19.50 -0.36 24.03
CA ALA A 141 -18.17 0.09 24.45
C ALA A 141 -18.16 0.48 25.95
N ARG A 142 -19.14 1.24 26.40
CA ARG A 142 -19.29 1.64 27.82
C ARG A 142 -19.55 0.43 28.72
N ARG A 143 -20.34 -0.54 28.28
CA ARG A 143 -20.54 -1.80 28.99
C ARG A 143 -19.21 -2.56 29.17
N ALA A 144 -18.37 -2.62 28.13
CA ALA A 144 -17.05 -3.25 28.24
C ALA A 144 -16.16 -2.52 29.27
N ILE A 145 -16.17 -1.19 29.28
CA ILE A 145 -15.43 -0.36 30.24
C ILE A 145 -15.87 -0.65 31.69
N ASP A 146 -17.17 -0.68 31.92
CA ASP A 146 -17.74 -0.95 33.25
C ASP A 146 -17.34 -2.33 33.77
N ILE A 147 -17.52 -3.37 32.95
CA ILE A 147 -17.15 -4.74 33.30
C ILE A 147 -15.62 -4.86 33.52
N GLY A 148 -14.82 -4.32 32.62
CA GLY A 148 -13.34 -4.36 32.73
C GLY A 148 -12.84 -3.63 33.99
N THR A 149 -13.49 -2.54 34.36
CA THR A 149 -13.18 -1.77 35.60
C THR A 149 -13.60 -2.56 36.84
N ARG A 150 -14.83 -3.03 36.88
CA ARG A 150 -15.41 -3.75 38.04
C ARG A 150 -14.67 -5.06 38.32
N LEU A 151 -14.30 -5.80 37.29
CA LEU A 151 -13.62 -7.11 37.41
C LEU A 151 -12.10 -7.03 37.36
N GLY A 152 -11.54 -5.84 37.21
CA GLY A 152 -10.08 -5.66 37.16
C GLY A 152 -9.41 -6.31 35.94
N VAL A 153 -10.05 -6.25 34.74
CA VAL A 153 -9.53 -6.75 33.47
C VAL A 153 -9.04 -5.61 32.60
N PRO A 154 -7.72 -5.27 32.63
CA PRO A 154 -7.18 -4.09 31.95
C PRO A 154 -7.42 -4.09 30.44
N ALA A 155 -7.22 -5.21 29.75
CA ALA A 155 -7.40 -5.33 28.31
C ALA A 155 -8.85 -4.96 27.89
N THR A 156 -9.86 -5.54 28.55
CA THR A 156 -11.27 -5.24 28.25
C THR A 156 -11.59 -3.76 28.49
N ARG A 157 -11.11 -3.18 29.58
CA ARG A 157 -11.31 -1.76 29.90
C ARG A 157 -10.68 -0.86 28.84
N VAL A 158 -9.42 -1.11 28.47
CA VAL A 158 -8.68 -0.28 27.52
C VAL A 158 -9.24 -0.42 26.10
N LEU A 159 -9.55 -1.64 25.64
CA LEU A 159 -10.16 -1.85 24.32
C LEU A 159 -11.57 -1.24 24.23
N GLY A 160 -12.35 -1.32 25.32
CA GLY A 160 -13.65 -0.62 25.43
C GLY A 160 -13.50 0.90 25.32
N ARG A 161 -12.52 1.49 26.02
CA ARG A 161 -12.21 2.94 25.96
C ARG A 161 -11.74 3.34 24.55
N ASN A 162 -10.91 2.52 23.90
CA ASN A 162 -10.47 2.77 22.54
C ASN A 162 -11.65 2.72 21.54
N ALA A 163 -12.56 1.75 21.69
CA ALA A 163 -13.77 1.69 20.90
C ALA A 163 -14.64 2.94 21.14
N GLU A 164 -14.86 3.35 22.40
CA GLU A 164 -15.57 4.59 22.74
C GLU A 164 -14.94 5.80 22.04
N ALA A 165 -13.62 5.94 22.09
CA ALA A 165 -12.91 7.04 21.45
C ALA A 165 -13.19 7.11 19.94
N ARG A 166 -13.07 5.98 19.24
CA ARG A 166 -13.32 5.93 17.79
C ARG A 166 -14.79 6.18 17.44
N ILE A 167 -15.73 5.66 18.23
CA ILE A 167 -17.16 5.87 18.02
C ILE A 167 -17.51 7.35 18.20
N LEU A 168 -16.99 8.00 19.24
CA LEU A 168 -17.15 9.44 19.45
C LEU A 168 -16.61 10.27 18.27
N ILE A 169 -15.45 9.89 17.73
CA ILE A 169 -14.90 10.50 16.52
C ILE A 169 -15.87 10.32 15.34
N PHE A 170 -16.41 9.13 15.11
CA PHE A 170 -17.35 8.88 14.01
C PHE A 170 -18.67 9.66 14.17
N GLN A 171 -19.09 9.92 15.41
CA GLN A 171 -20.25 10.77 15.71
C GLN A 171 -19.94 12.29 15.60
N GLY A 172 -18.70 12.69 15.32
CA GLY A 172 -18.27 14.09 15.23
C GLY A 172 -17.90 14.72 16.58
N HIS A 173 -17.91 13.97 17.68
CA HIS A 173 -17.45 14.43 19.00
C HIS A 173 -15.93 14.40 19.10
N LEU A 174 -15.25 15.14 18.21
CA LEU A 174 -13.82 15.01 17.95
C LEU A 174 -12.96 15.26 19.19
N GLN A 175 -13.21 16.35 19.94
CA GLN A 175 -12.36 16.71 21.09
C GLN A 175 -12.44 15.66 22.21
N GLU A 176 -13.64 15.16 22.48
CA GLU A 176 -13.88 14.12 23.48
C GLU A 176 -13.24 12.80 23.04
N GLY A 177 -13.47 12.40 21.79
CA GLY A 177 -12.89 11.17 21.21
C GLY A 177 -11.37 11.19 21.20
N LEU A 178 -10.74 12.32 20.81
CA LEU A 178 -9.28 12.45 20.83
C LEU A 178 -8.69 12.39 22.24
N ALA A 179 -9.33 13.02 23.23
CA ALA A 179 -8.87 12.97 24.62
C ALA A 179 -8.88 11.52 25.16
N VAL A 180 -9.93 10.76 24.85
CA VAL A 180 -10.02 9.34 25.22
C VAL A 180 -8.98 8.50 24.43
N LEU A 181 -8.76 8.80 23.16
CA LEU A 181 -7.78 8.10 22.34
C LEU A 181 -6.35 8.30 22.86
N ASP A 182 -5.97 9.53 23.19
CA ASP A 182 -4.66 9.87 23.76
C ASP A 182 -4.43 9.14 25.12
N GLU A 183 -5.45 9.06 25.96
CA GLU A 183 -5.39 8.31 27.23
C GLU A 183 -5.15 6.80 26.98
N THR A 184 -5.88 6.20 26.05
CA THR A 184 -5.79 4.76 25.79
C THR A 184 -4.51 4.38 25.06
N ALA A 185 -4.01 5.24 24.18
CA ALA A 185 -2.80 4.99 23.42
C ALA A 185 -1.56 4.78 24.31
N VAL A 186 -1.53 5.42 25.49
CA VAL A 186 -0.46 5.22 26.50
C VAL A 186 -0.40 3.76 26.96
N ALA A 187 -1.52 3.05 27.04
CA ALA A 187 -1.55 1.65 27.46
C ALA A 187 -0.81 0.72 26.47
N ALA A 188 -0.72 1.07 25.19
CA ALA A 188 0.09 0.34 24.22
C ALA A 188 1.59 0.46 24.51
N LEU A 189 2.03 1.53 25.16
CA LEU A 189 3.42 1.80 25.50
C LEU A 189 3.83 1.24 26.86
N SER A 190 2.85 1.07 27.79
CA SER A 190 3.12 0.68 29.18
C SER A 190 3.52 -0.79 29.37
N GLY A 191 3.16 -1.66 28.41
CA GLY A 191 3.37 -3.11 28.52
C GLY A 191 2.37 -3.83 29.46
N GLU A 192 1.26 -3.17 29.81
CA GLU A 192 0.20 -3.72 30.67
C GLU A 192 -0.70 -4.73 29.95
N LEU A 193 -0.71 -4.70 28.61
CA LEU A 193 -1.60 -5.51 27.80
C LEU A 193 -0.87 -6.70 27.18
N ASP A 194 -1.62 -7.76 26.88
CA ASP A 194 -1.14 -8.86 26.08
C ASP A 194 -0.77 -8.41 24.64
N PRO A 195 0.04 -9.19 23.90
CA PRO A 195 0.53 -8.78 22.59
C PRO A 195 -0.58 -8.49 21.56
N VAL A 196 -1.67 -9.25 21.54
CA VAL A 196 -2.77 -9.08 20.59
C VAL A 196 -3.53 -7.79 20.90
N SER A 197 -3.91 -7.57 22.15
CA SER A 197 -4.57 -6.34 22.60
C SER A 197 -3.72 -5.09 22.35
N THR A 198 -2.40 -5.20 22.56
CA THR A 198 -1.43 -4.12 22.26
C THR A 198 -1.41 -3.78 20.78
N ALA A 199 -1.31 -4.78 19.91
CA ALA A 199 -1.29 -4.60 18.47
C ALA A 199 -2.58 -3.96 17.94
N LEU A 200 -3.73 -4.44 18.42
CA LEU A 200 -5.05 -3.89 18.08
C LEU A 200 -5.17 -2.42 18.49
N LEU A 201 -4.64 -2.08 19.66
CA LEU A 201 -4.67 -0.70 20.15
C LEU A 201 -3.80 0.23 19.30
N TYR A 202 -2.59 -0.21 18.90
CA TYR A 202 -1.75 0.55 17.96
C TYR A 202 -2.46 0.76 16.63
N CYS A 203 -2.94 -0.34 16.00
CA CYS A 203 -3.62 -0.28 14.71
C CYS A 203 -4.84 0.65 14.77
N SER A 204 -5.72 0.45 15.76
CA SER A 204 -6.91 1.28 15.96
C SER A 204 -6.57 2.77 16.15
N THR A 205 -5.48 3.09 16.86
CA THR A 205 -5.02 4.47 17.07
C THR A 205 -4.50 5.09 15.78
N VAL A 206 -3.67 4.37 15.01
CA VAL A 206 -3.18 4.83 13.70
C VAL A 206 -4.34 5.07 12.75
N CYS A 207 -5.29 4.12 12.66
CA CYS A 207 -6.48 4.25 11.81
C CYS A 207 -7.35 5.47 12.17
N ALA A 208 -7.49 5.78 13.47
CA ALA A 208 -8.22 6.97 13.90
C ALA A 208 -7.57 8.26 13.37
N PHE A 209 -6.25 8.40 13.51
CA PHE A 209 -5.54 9.57 13.03
C PHE A 209 -5.48 9.65 11.49
N GLN A 210 -5.32 8.54 10.78
CA GLN A 210 -5.39 8.53 9.32
C GLN A 210 -6.79 8.89 8.82
N GLY A 211 -7.84 8.30 9.40
CA GLY A 211 -9.22 8.64 9.06
C GLY A 211 -9.53 10.13 9.25
N LEU A 212 -8.97 10.74 10.29
CA LEU A 212 -9.04 12.18 10.54
C LEU A 212 -8.11 12.99 9.63
N SER A 213 -7.24 12.34 8.87
CA SER A 213 -6.19 12.99 8.08
C SER A 213 -5.20 13.82 8.95
N GLU A 214 -4.97 13.37 10.21
CA GLU A 214 -3.98 13.91 11.15
C GLU A 214 -2.64 13.16 10.95
N TYR A 215 -2.03 13.36 9.79
CA TYR A 215 -0.92 12.51 9.30
C TYR A 215 0.35 12.58 10.15
N ASP A 216 0.66 13.70 10.81
CA ASP A 216 1.82 13.80 11.70
C ASP A 216 1.69 12.85 12.89
N LYS A 217 0.49 12.79 13.49
CA LYS A 217 0.20 11.86 14.59
C LYS A 217 0.15 10.40 14.09
N ALA A 218 -0.45 10.17 12.92
CA ALA A 218 -0.46 8.85 12.31
C ALA A 218 0.96 8.31 12.08
N GLU A 219 1.88 9.15 11.60
CA GLU A 219 3.29 8.81 11.39
C GLU A 219 4.03 8.46 12.68
N GLU A 220 3.81 9.26 13.75
CA GLU A 220 4.36 9.00 15.08
C GLU A 220 3.93 7.62 15.60
N TRP A 221 2.62 7.33 15.57
CA TRP A 221 2.07 6.06 16.05
C TRP A 221 2.45 4.87 15.15
N THR A 222 2.52 5.06 13.84
CA THR A 222 3.00 4.03 12.89
C THR A 222 4.45 3.66 13.20
N THR A 223 5.31 4.63 13.47
CA THR A 223 6.71 4.40 13.87
C THR A 223 6.80 3.65 15.22
N ALA A 224 5.92 3.97 16.18
CA ALA A 224 5.87 3.27 17.45
C ALA A 224 5.40 1.81 17.27
N MET A 225 4.36 1.58 16.47
CA MET A 225 3.83 0.26 16.13
C MET A 225 4.89 -0.61 15.45
N GLU A 226 5.62 -0.06 14.47
CA GLU A 226 6.69 -0.78 13.77
C GLU A 226 7.77 -1.27 14.72
N ARG A 227 8.26 -0.38 15.58
CA ARG A 227 9.26 -0.74 16.60
C ARG A 227 8.75 -1.84 17.54
N TRP A 228 7.45 -1.82 17.83
CA TRP A 228 6.82 -2.85 18.65
C TRP A 228 6.70 -4.17 17.89
N CYS A 229 6.22 -4.17 16.63
CA CYS A 229 6.08 -5.36 15.78
C CYS A 229 7.42 -6.09 15.58
N ARG A 230 8.49 -5.36 15.30
CA ARG A 230 9.84 -5.94 15.17
C ARG A 230 10.31 -6.66 16.45
N ARG A 231 9.97 -6.13 17.63
CA ARG A 231 10.32 -6.76 18.91
C ARG A 231 9.49 -8.00 19.23
N HIS A 232 8.27 -8.13 18.68
CA HIS A 232 7.32 -9.18 18.99
C HIS A 232 7.14 -10.20 17.87
N ALA A 233 7.79 -10.00 16.71
CA ALA A 233 7.74 -10.87 15.54
C ALA A 233 6.29 -11.16 15.05
N THR A 234 5.44 -10.14 15.02
CA THR A 234 4.01 -10.22 14.71
C THR A 234 3.75 -9.90 13.23
N GLY A 235 3.88 -10.88 12.33
CA GLY A 235 3.85 -10.68 10.88
C GLY A 235 2.57 -10.01 10.36
N GLY A 236 1.37 -10.46 10.75
CA GLY A 236 0.12 -9.85 10.28
C GLY A 236 -0.03 -8.39 10.66
N PHE A 237 0.26 -8.04 11.91
CA PHE A 237 0.23 -6.65 12.35
C PHE A 237 1.37 -5.81 11.74
N HIS A 238 2.49 -6.43 11.39
CA HIS A 238 3.55 -5.75 10.67
C HIS A 238 3.13 -5.38 9.24
N GLY A 239 2.42 -6.27 8.55
CA GLY A 239 1.84 -5.99 7.24
C GLY A 239 0.86 -4.80 7.27
N LEU A 240 -0.03 -4.71 8.28
CA LEU A 240 -0.89 -3.54 8.49
C LEU A 240 -0.09 -2.26 8.73
N CYS A 241 0.96 -2.34 9.56
CA CYS A 241 1.86 -1.20 9.80
C CYS A 241 2.50 -0.69 8.50
N ARG A 242 2.86 -1.60 7.57
CA ARG A 242 3.39 -1.24 6.25
C ARG A 242 2.36 -0.52 5.37
N VAL A 243 1.08 -0.92 5.40
CA VAL A 243 0.02 -0.20 4.66
C VAL A 243 -0.09 1.24 5.17
N HIS A 244 -0.14 1.42 6.48
CA HIS A 244 -0.17 2.75 7.10
C HIS A 244 1.03 3.60 6.68
N ARG A 245 2.23 3.00 6.69
CA ARG A 245 3.45 3.68 6.26
C ARG A 245 3.39 4.06 4.77
N ALA A 246 2.95 3.15 3.90
CA ALA A 246 2.81 3.40 2.48
C ALA A 246 1.91 4.61 2.19
N GLU A 247 0.79 4.74 2.91
CA GLU A 247 -0.10 5.89 2.80
C GLU A 247 0.59 7.20 3.21
N ILE A 248 1.32 7.20 4.32
CA ILE A 248 2.06 8.38 4.79
C ILE A 248 3.16 8.76 3.78
N LEU A 249 3.97 7.81 3.32
CA LEU A 249 5.01 8.04 2.31
C LEU A 249 4.42 8.57 0.99
N ARG A 250 3.28 8.01 0.55
CA ARG A 250 2.56 8.51 -0.63
C ARG A 250 2.17 9.97 -0.47
N LEU A 251 1.67 10.37 0.69
CA LEU A 251 1.28 11.75 0.96
C LEU A 251 2.50 12.68 0.99
N ARG A 252 3.61 12.24 1.61
CA ARG A 252 4.87 13.01 1.70
C ARG A 252 5.58 13.13 0.34
N GLY A 253 5.25 12.28 -0.62
CA GLY A 253 5.84 12.29 -1.96
C GLY A 253 6.98 11.29 -2.18
N ASP A 254 7.25 10.43 -1.21
CA ASP A 254 8.29 9.39 -1.27
C ASP A 254 7.70 8.12 -1.91
N TRP A 255 7.29 8.24 -3.18
CA TRP A 255 6.46 7.23 -3.86
C TRP A 255 7.18 5.93 -4.16
N VAL A 256 8.49 5.96 -4.35
CA VAL A 256 9.29 4.74 -4.58
C VAL A 256 9.25 3.86 -3.33
N ASP A 257 9.52 4.44 -2.17
CA ASP A 257 9.47 3.72 -0.89
C ASP A 257 8.03 3.32 -0.53
N ALA A 258 7.06 4.18 -0.84
CA ALA A 258 5.64 3.86 -0.67
C ALA A 258 5.21 2.63 -1.49
N GLU A 259 5.68 2.50 -2.75
CA GLU A 259 5.37 1.34 -3.59
C GLU A 259 5.98 0.04 -3.03
N VAL A 260 7.20 0.12 -2.51
CA VAL A 260 7.87 -1.02 -1.84
C VAL A 260 7.06 -1.46 -0.63
N GLU A 261 6.73 -0.54 0.28
CA GLU A 261 5.96 -0.84 1.49
C GLU A 261 4.57 -1.44 1.17
N ALA A 262 3.84 -0.88 0.20
CA ALA A 262 2.52 -1.38 -0.20
C ALA A 262 2.60 -2.79 -0.81
N ARG A 263 3.63 -3.09 -1.60
CA ARG A 263 3.84 -4.41 -2.19
C ARG A 263 4.20 -5.46 -1.15
N GLU A 264 5.16 -5.14 -0.28
CA GLU A 264 5.56 -6.03 0.81
C GLU A 264 4.42 -6.25 1.80
N ALA A 265 3.62 -5.22 2.09
CA ALA A 265 2.40 -5.37 2.89
C ALA A 265 1.42 -6.37 2.27
N SER A 266 1.16 -6.28 0.95
CA SER A 266 0.29 -7.21 0.24
C SER A 266 0.80 -8.66 0.33
N GLU A 267 2.12 -8.88 0.25
CA GLU A 267 2.72 -10.21 0.38
C GLU A 267 2.59 -10.77 1.81
N GLU A 268 2.87 -9.96 2.83
CA GLU A 268 2.75 -10.36 4.22
C GLU A 268 1.31 -10.66 4.62
N LEU A 269 0.36 -9.81 4.20
CA LEU A 269 -1.05 -9.92 4.61
C LEU A 269 -1.81 -11.07 3.95
N ARG A 270 -1.33 -11.63 2.84
CA ARG A 270 -1.98 -12.77 2.14
C ARG A 270 -2.31 -13.96 3.03
N ARG A 271 -1.51 -14.16 4.09
CA ARG A 271 -1.68 -15.26 5.03
C ARG A 271 -2.72 -14.97 6.12
N TYR A 272 -3.10 -13.71 6.33
CA TYR A 272 -3.91 -13.29 7.49
C TYR A 272 -5.33 -12.86 7.10
N SER A 273 -5.47 -11.98 6.13
CA SER A 273 -6.76 -11.39 5.80
C SER A 273 -6.81 -10.96 4.34
N ARG A 274 -7.82 -11.41 3.61
CA ARG A 274 -8.07 -11.00 2.21
C ARG A 274 -8.38 -9.51 2.12
N THR A 275 -9.16 -8.98 3.05
CA THR A 275 -9.56 -7.57 3.06
C THR A 275 -8.36 -6.67 3.22
N ASP A 276 -7.43 -7.01 4.10
CA ASP A 276 -6.24 -6.21 4.33
C ASP A 276 -5.27 -6.25 3.14
N VAL A 277 -5.21 -7.39 2.42
CA VAL A 277 -4.53 -7.48 1.11
C VAL A 277 -5.16 -6.51 0.12
N GLY A 278 -6.50 -6.46 0.06
CA GLY A 278 -7.24 -5.55 -0.80
C GLY A 278 -6.92 -4.08 -0.49
N TRP A 279 -6.77 -3.72 0.79
CA TRP A 279 -6.35 -2.38 1.19
C TRP A 279 -4.93 -2.05 0.71
N ALA A 280 -3.97 -2.95 0.93
CA ALA A 280 -2.60 -2.79 0.44
C ALA A 280 -2.54 -2.64 -1.09
N SER A 281 -3.34 -3.42 -1.83
CA SER A 281 -3.44 -3.35 -3.29
C SER A 281 -4.09 -2.05 -3.76
N ALA A 282 -5.11 -1.53 -3.05
CA ALA A 282 -5.72 -0.23 -3.35
C ALA A 282 -4.70 0.90 -3.15
N GLU A 283 -3.91 0.86 -2.08
CA GLU A 283 -2.87 1.85 -1.82
C GLU A 283 -1.76 1.80 -2.90
N LEU A 284 -1.34 0.60 -3.30
CA LEU A 284 -0.41 0.40 -4.42
C LEU A 284 -0.94 1.02 -5.71
N GLY A 285 -2.24 0.85 -5.99
CA GLY A 285 -2.92 1.48 -7.13
C GLY A 285 -2.88 3.01 -7.07
N GLN A 286 -3.11 3.60 -5.89
CA GLN A 286 -3.03 5.04 -5.65
C GLN A 286 -1.63 5.61 -5.93
N ILE A 287 -0.59 4.92 -5.47
CA ILE A 287 0.81 5.31 -5.67
C ILE A 287 1.14 5.28 -7.16
N ARG A 288 0.85 4.16 -7.84
CA ARG A 288 1.12 3.98 -9.28
C ARG A 288 0.36 4.95 -10.16
N LEU A 289 -0.88 5.31 -9.78
CA LEU A 289 -1.66 6.34 -10.48
C LEU A 289 -0.95 7.69 -10.46
N ARG A 290 -0.41 8.10 -9.30
CA ARG A 290 0.35 9.36 -9.15
C ARG A 290 1.66 9.35 -9.93
N MET A 291 2.36 8.22 -9.97
CA MET A 291 3.57 8.03 -10.79
C MET A 291 3.29 8.01 -12.29
N GLY A 292 2.02 7.88 -12.71
CA GLY A 292 1.62 7.81 -14.12
C GLY A 292 1.66 6.38 -14.70
N ASN A 293 1.92 5.36 -13.90
CA ASN A 293 1.83 3.95 -14.29
C ASN A 293 0.36 3.48 -14.29
N LEU A 294 -0.39 3.90 -15.32
CA LEU A 294 -1.85 3.65 -15.39
C LEU A 294 -2.20 2.16 -15.51
N THR A 295 -1.35 1.36 -16.16
CA THR A 295 -1.59 -0.09 -16.29
C THR A 295 -1.39 -0.79 -14.96
N GLY A 296 -0.27 -0.53 -14.29
CA GLY A 296 -0.01 -1.10 -12.97
C GLY A 296 -0.99 -0.61 -11.89
N ALA A 297 -1.50 0.62 -12.01
CA ALA A 297 -2.55 1.14 -11.13
C ALA A 297 -3.87 0.37 -11.32
N GLU A 298 -4.28 0.11 -12.57
CA GLU A 298 -5.49 -0.65 -12.86
C GLU A 298 -5.40 -2.09 -12.34
N GLU A 299 -4.27 -2.77 -12.61
CA GLU A 299 -4.01 -4.12 -12.08
C GLU A 299 -4.18 -4.17 -10.55
N ALA A 300 -3.60 -3.19 -9.84
CA ALA A 300 -3.68 -3.11 -8.38
C ALA A 300 -5.10 -2.80 -7.87
N PHE A 301 -5.85 -1.91 -8.54
CA PHE A 301 -7.24 -1.64 -8.17
C PHE A 301 -8.18 -2.81 -8.45
N LEU A 302 -7.94 -3.58 -9.51
CA LEU A 302 -8.71 -4.80 -9.79
C LEU A 302 -8.41 -5.88 -8.76
N ASP A 303 -7.13 -6.08 -8.38
CA ASP A 303 -6.76 -6.99 -7.31
C ASP A 303 -7.43 -6.59 -5.98
N ALA A 304 -7.44 -5.30 -5.64
CA ALA A 304 -8.16 -4.81 -4.46
C ALA A 304 -9.65 -5.17 -4.48
N TYR A 305 -10.31 -4.98 -5.62
CA TYR A 305 -11.71 -5.32 -5.80
C TYR A 305 -11.98 -6.83 -5.66
N GLU A 306 -11.13 -7.66 -6.26
CA GLU A 306 -11.22 -9.13 -6.16
C GLU A 306 -11.03 -9.63 -4.72
N GLN A 307 -10.28 -8.88 -3.90
CA GLN A 307 -10.12 -9.16 -2.47
C GLN A 307 -11.25 -8.58 -1.60
N GLY A 308 -12.27 -7.94 -2.22
CA GLY A 308 -13.43 -7.38 -1.53
C GLY A 308 -13.25 -5.95 -0.99
N TRP A 309 -12.15 -5.28 -1.32
CA TRP A 309 -11.92 -3.89 -0.95
C TRP A 309 -12.45 -2.94 -2.02
N ASP A 310 -13.08 -1.82 -1.61
CA ASP A 310 -13.51 -0.77 -2.54
C ASP A 310 -12.29 0.01 -3.07
N PRO A 311 -11.93 -0.10 -4.36
CA PRO A 311 -10.76 0.57 -4.93
C PRO A 311 -10.98 2.07 -5.19
N ASN A 312 -12.17 2.62 -4.88
CA ASN A 312 -12.45 4.03 -5.06
C ASN A 312 -11.99 4.85 -3.85
N PRO A 313 -11.60 6.11 -4.07
CA PRO A 313 -11.71 6.88 -5.31
C PRO A 313 -10.63 6.62 -6.39
N GLY A 314 -9.63 5.78 -6.12
CA GLY A 314 -8.47 5.60 -7.01
C GLY A 314 -8.86 5.11 -8.40
N LEU A 315 -9.71 4.07 -8.49
CA LEU A 315 -10.18 3.52 -9.77
C LEU A 315 -10.99 4.53 -10.58
N ALA A 316 -11.82 5.33 -9.93
CA ALA A 316 -12.57 6.39 -10.60
C ALA A 316 -11.65 7.49 -11.14
N LEU A 317 -10.63 7.89 -10.38
CA LEU A 317 -9.63 8.87 -10.82
C LEU A 317 -8.75 8.33 -11.96
N LEU A 318 -8.44 7.05 -11.97
CA LEU A 318 -7.78 6.38 -13.10
C LEU A 318 -8.64 6.43 -14.36
N ARG A 319 -9.94 6.10 -14.26
CA ARG A 319 -10.90 6.19 -15.36
C ARG A 319 -11.02 7.61 -15.89
N LEU A 320 -11.10 8.59 -15.00
CA LEU A 320 -11.09 10.02 -15.35
C LEU A 320 -9.82 10.40 -16.11
N THR A 321 -8.66 9.97 -15.65
CA THR A 321 -7.36 10.23 -16.30
C THR A 321 -7.30 9.64 -17.72
N ARG A 322 -7.96 8.53 -17.97
CA ARG A 322 -8.12 7.90 -19.30
C ARG A 322 -9.24 8.51 -20.15
N GLY A 323 -9.97 9.48 -19.64
CA GLY A 323 -11.10 10.11 -20.35
C GLY A 323 -12.42 9.32 -20.30
N ALA A 324 -12.49 8.25 -19.53
CA ALA A 324 -13.69 7.42 -19.34
C ALA A 324 -14.63 8.05 -18.27
N ILE A 325 -15.11 9.27 -18.52
CA ILE A 325 -15.82 10.12 -17.55
C ILE A 325 -17.09 9.43 -17.02
N SER A 326 -17.92 8.87 -17.89
CA SER A 326 -19.17 8.19 -17.48
C SER A 326 -18.90 6.97 -16.56
N ALA A 327 -17.84 6.20 -16.85
CA ALA A 327 -17.44 5.08 -16.01
C ALA A 327 -16.89 5.54 -14.66
N ALA A 328 -16.17 6.66 -14.62
CA ALA A 328 -15.70 7.28 -13.37
C ALA A 328 -16.87 7.75 -12.50
N ALA A 329 -17.86 8.42 -13.08
CA ALA A 329 -19.06 8.89 -12.38
C ALA A 329 -19.90 7.73 -11.81
N ALA A 330 -20.11 6.67 -12.60
CA ALA A 330 -20.82 5.48 -12.13
C ALA A 330 -20.09 4.80 -10.97
N SER A 331 -18.76 4.72 -11.03
CA SER A 331 -17.91 4.11 -10.00
C SER A 331 -18.00 4.83 -8.65
N ILE A 332 -17.90 6.16 -8.65
CA ILE A 332 -18.02 6.96 -7.41
C ILE A 332 -19.41 6.90 -6.81
N ARG A 333 -20.45 6.97 -7.65
CA ARG A 333 -21.84 6.87 -7.20
C ARG A 333 -22.10 5.52 -6.53
N ASP A 334 -21.65 4.45 -7.15
CA ASP A 334 -21.78 3.10 -6.58
C ASP A 334 -21.13 3.01 -5.19
N SER A 335 -19.91 3.53 -5.03
CA SER A 335 -19.20 3.53 -3.73
C SER A 335 -19.84 4.41 -2.66
N LEU A 336 -20.57 5.46 -3.05
CA LEU A 336 -21.30 6.33 -2.11
C LEU A 336 -22.67 5.75 -1.72
N GLU A 337 -23.33 5.01 -2.62
CA GLU A 337 -24.66 4.45 -2.43
C GLU A 337 -24.64 3.03 -1.84
N ARG A 338 -23.62 2.24 -2.17
CA ARG A 338 -23.50 0.86 -1.69
C ARG A 338 -22.56 0.75 -0.50
N GLN A 339 -22.93 -0.18 0.38
CA GLN A 339 -21.97 -0.66 1.37
C GLN A 339 -20.96 -1.60 0.69
N PRO A 340 -19.66 -1.57 1.07
CA PRO A 340 -18.70 -2.55 0.59
C PRO A 340 -19.15 -3.97 0.96
N GLU A 341 -18.83 -4.96 0.12
CA GLU A 341 -19.16 -6.37 0.39
C GLU A 341 -18.55 -6.86 1.70
N ILE A 342 -17.34 -6.41 1.98
CA ILE A 342 -16.64 -6.69 3.23
C ILE A 342 -16.49 -5.39 3.99
N ALA A 343 -17.16 -5.31 5.13
CA ALA A 343 -17.02 -4.19 6.03
C ALA A 343 -15.66 -4.27 6.76
N SER A 344 -14.89 -3.20 6.70
CA SER A 344 -13.60 -3.09 7.39
C SER A 344 -13.68 -2.22 8.62
N LEU A 345 -13.01 -2.63 9.69
CA LEU A 345 -12.84 -1.80 10.89
C LEU A 345 -11.94 -0.60 10.64
N GLU A 346 -11.08 -0.68 9.61
CA GLU A 346 -10.16 0.39 9.22
C GLU A 346 -10.90 1.56 8.56
N ALA A 347 -11.89 1.25 7.72
CA ALA A 347 -12.73 2.21 7.03
C ALA A 347 -14.22 1.83 7.18
N PRO A 348 -14.82 2.01 8.37
CA PRO A 348 -16.19 1.59 8.61
C PRO A 348 -17.17 2.20 7.62
N PRO A 349 -18.11 1.41 7.06
CA PRO A 349 -19.12 1.91 6.14
C PRO A 349 -19.99 2.97 6.81
N ASN A 350 -20.60 3.85 6.00
CA ASN A 350 -21.52 4.90 6.46
C ASN A 350 -20.91 5.97 7.40
N THR A 351 -19.59 6.09 7.47
CA THR A 351 -18.97 7.19 8.20
C THR A 351 -18.68 8.37 7.28
N ASP A 352 -18.80 9.58 7.78
CA ASP A 352 -18.48 10.79 7.03
C ASP A 352 -17.00 10.84 6.63
N LEU A 353 -16.12 10.33 7.48
CA LEU A 353 -14.69 10.25 7.18
C LEU A 353 -14.39 9.34 5.97
N ARG A 354 -15.13 8.22 5.81
CA ARG A 354 -15.01 7.38 4.60
C ARG A 354 -15.55 8.09 3.35
N ARG A 355 -16.62 8.88 3.49
CA ARG A 355 -17.24 9.62 2.38
C ARG A 355 -16.37 10.78 1.87
N ALA A 356 -15.59 11.42 2.73
CA ALA A 356 -14.82 12.62 2.37
C ALA A 356 -13.92 12.45 1.13
N PRO A 357 -13.04 11.44 0.99
CA PRO A 357 -12.23 11.26 -0.21
C PRO A 357 -13.05 10.91 -1.46
N LEU A 358 -14.19 10.21 -1.31
CA LEU A 358 -15.11 9.91 -2.40
C LEU A 358 -15.80 11.17 -2.91
N LEU A 359 -16.27 12.05 -2.01
CA LEU A 359 -16.89 13.33 -2.35
C LEU A 359 -15.90 14.27 -3.07
N ALA A 360 -14.65 14.33 -2.61
CA ALA A 360 -13.60 15.09 -3.29
C ALA A 360 -13.38 14.61 -4.72
N ALA A 361 -13.37 13.31 -4.95
CA ALA A 361 -13.26 12.72 -6.29
C ALA A 361 -14.54 12.94 -7.11
N GLN A 362 -15.73 12.86 -6.50
CA GLN A 362 -17.01 13.14 -7.14
C GLN A 362 -17.03 14.55 -7.72
N VAL A 363 -16.60 15.56 -6.95
CA VAL A 363 -16.51 16.95 -7.47
C VAL A 363 -15.65 17.00 -8.73
N ARG A 364 -14.47 16.36 -8.73
CA ARG A 364 -13.57 16.35 -9.90
C ARG A 364 -14.20 15.66 -11.10
N VAL A 365 -14.86 14.54 -10.89
CA VAL A 365 -15.52 13.76 -11.95
C VAL A 365 -16.73 14.49 -12.50
N ALA A 366 -17.58 15.06 -11.63
CA ALA A 366 -18.78 15.80 -12.01
C ALA A 366 -18.44 17.10 -12.77
N VAL A 367 -17.42 17.84 -12.35
CA VAL A 367 -16.90 19.00 -13.09
C VAL A 367 -16.43 18.58 -14.48
N ALA A 368 -15.68 17.48 -14.61
CA ALA A 368 -15.23 16.97 -15.90
C ALA A 368 -16.40 16.49 -16.79
N ALA A 369 -17.49 16.01 -16.20
CA ALA A 369 -18.72 15.61 -16.88
C ALA A 369 -19.60 16.82 -17.28
N GLY A 370 -19.33 18.02 -16.75
CA GLY A 370 -20.20 19.18 -16.88
C GLY A 370 -21.44 19.16 -15.99
N ASP A 371 -21.54 18.22 -15.06
CA ASP A 371 -22.64 18.10 -14.08
C ASP A 371 -22.34 18.97 -12.85
N LEU A 372 -22.54 20.28 -12.99
CA LEU A 372 -22.31 21.23 -11.90
C LEU A 372 -23.32 21.08 -10.75
N GLY A 373 -24.47 20.43 -11.00
CA GLY A 373 -25.45 20.13 -9.96
C GLY A 373 -24.92 19.11 -8.96
N ASP A 374 -24.42 17.97 -9.47
CA ASP A 374 -23.80 16.90 -8.68
C ASP A 374 -22.51 17.40 -8.00
N ALA A 375 -21.67 18.14 -8.73
CA ALA A 375 -20.45 18.74 -8.16
C ALA A 375 -20.74 19.67 -6.97
N ARG A 376 -21.82 20.48 -7.05
CA ARG A 376 -22.22 21.40 -5.97
C ARG A 376 -22.75 20.66 -4.75
N ALA A 377 -23.50 19.58 -4.93
CA ALA A 377 -23.98 18.75 -3.85
C ALA A 377 -22.80 18.09 -3.11
N ALA A 378 -21.90 17.45 -3.85
CA ALA A 378 -20.71 16.80 -3.29
C ALA A 378 -19.76 17.78 -2.56
N ALA A 379 -19.54 18.98 -3.14
CA ALA A 379 -18.69 20.00 -2.52
C ALA A 379 -19.29 20.52 -1.19
N ARG A 380 -20.62 20.70 -1.12
CA ARG A 380 -21.30 21.10 0.12
C ARG A 380 -21.22 20.03 1.20
N ASP A 381 -21.46 18.76 0.84
CA ASP A 381 -21.35 17.65 1.80
C ASP A 381 -19.91 17.56 2.35
N LEU A 382 -18.91 17.68 1.49
CA LEU A 382 -17.51 17.68 1.91
C LEU A 382 -17.16 18.87 2.82
N ASP A 383 -17.71 20.07 2.54
CA ASP A 383 -17.48 21.27 3.35
C ASP A 383 -18.11 21.10 4.75
N LEU A 384 -19.28 20.47 4.85
CA LEU A 384 -19.91 20.11 6.13
C LEU A 384 -19.04 19.11 6.94
N ILE A 385 -18.53 18.07 6.29
CA ILE A 385 -17.63 17.11 6.94
C ILE A 385 -16.36 17.84 7.43
N ALA A 386 -15.76 18.67 6.58
CA ALA A 386 -14.57 19.43 6.94
C ALA A 386 -14.82 20.41 8.09
N ALA A 387 -16.02 21.00 8.18
CA ALA A 387 -16.42 21.85 9.30
C ALA A 387 -16.61 21.06 10.61
N THR A 388 -17.19 19.86 10.52
CA THR A 388 -17.43 18.99 11.68
C THR A 388 -16.11 18.52 12.31
N PHE A 389 -15.18 18.02 11.49
CA PHE A 389 -13.93 17.45 12.00
C PHE A 389 -12.78 18.48 12.11
N GLY A 390 -12.81 19.57 11.36
CA GLY A 390 -11.92 20.71 11.50
C GLY A 390 -10.43 20.47 11.19
N THR A 391 -10.04 19.27 10.74
CA THR A 391 -8.62 18.93 10.47
C THR A 391 -8.11 19.66 9.24
N LYS A 392 -6.80 19.95 9.21
CA LYS A 392 -6.19 20.74 8.13
C LYS A 392 -6.37 20.08 6.76
N ALA A 393 -6.18 18.76 6.69
CA ALA A 393 -6.26 18.06 5.41
C ALA A 393 -7.71 17.95 4.88
N LEU A 394 -8.70 17.72 5.73
CA LEU A 394 -10.11 17.76 5.33
C LEU A 394 -10.53 19.15 4.84
N ARG A 395 -10.13 20.20 5.56
CA ARG A 395 -10.37 21.60 5.14
C ARG A 395 -9.66 21.93 3.82
N ALA A 396 -8.43 21.45 3.63
CA ALA A 396 -7.69 21.63 2.38
C ALA A 396 -8.39 20.92 1.21
N SER A 397 -8.87 19.70 1.43
CA SER A 397 -9.63 18.91 0.45
C SER A 397 -10.93 19.62 0.06
N ALA A 398 -11.71 20.10 1.04
CA ALA A 398 -12.95 20.84 0.81
C ALA A 398 -12.70 22.17 0.06
N ALA A 399 -11.68 22.93 0.45
CA ALA A 399 -11.32 24.17 -0.21
C ALA A 399 -10.87 23.93 -1.67
N ALA A 400 -10.11 22.87 -1.94
CA ALA A 400 -9.69 22.50 -3.30
C ALA A 400 -10.89 22.07 -4.17
N ALA A 401 -11.80 21.26 -3.62
CA ALA A 401 -13.02 20.83 -4.29
C ALA A 401 -13.94 22.02 -4.62
N MET A 402 -14.19 22.88 -3.64
CA MET A 402 -14.99 24.10 -3.82
C MET A 402 -14.34 25.05 -4.84
N GLY A 403 -13.03 25.24 -4.79
CA GLY A 403 -12.29 26.04 -5.75
C GLY A 403 -12.40 25.51 -7.17
N SER A 404 -12.38 24.18 -7.35
CA SER A 404 -12.56 23.54 -8.66
C SER A 404 -13.98 23.74 -9.21
N LEU A 405 -15.00 23.63 -8.35
CA LEU A 405 -16.40 23.88 -8.70
C LEU A 405 -16.61 25.33 -9.12
N LEU A 406 -16.20 26.30 -8.29
CA LEU A 406 -16.35 27.73 -8.55
C LEU A 406 -15.66 28.15 -9.85
N LEU A 407 -14.49 27.56 -10.16
CA LEU A 407 -13.82 27.79 -11.42
C LEU A 407 -14.65 27.30 -12.61
N ALA A 408 -15.30 26.15 -12.49
CA ALA A 408 -16.19 25.61 -13.53
C ALA A 408 -17.50 26.44 -13.68
N GLU A 409 -17.95 27.10 -12.61
CA GLU A 409 -19.09 28.02 -12.61
C GLU A 409 -18.73 29.42 -13.14
N GLY A 410 -17.44 29.71 -13.41
CA GLY A 410 -16.96 31.02 -13.89
C GLY A 410 -16.62 32.00 -12.78
N GLU A 411 -16.74 31.63 -11.52
CA GLU A 411 -16.49 32.48 -10.34
C GLU A 411 -14.97 32.52 -10.00
N ALA A 412 -14.15 32.94 -10.97
CA ALA A 412 -12.70 32.82 -10.95
C ALA A 412 -12.02 33.50 -9.76
N VAL A 413 -12.55 34.60 -9.23
CA VAL A 413 -11.97 35.32 -8.09
C VAL A 413 -12.14 34.52 -6.81
N GLU A 414 -13.35 34.01 -6.55
CA GLU A 414 -13.63 33.20 -5.36
C GLU A 414 -12.94 31.85 -5.45
N ALA A 415 -12.90 31.23 -6.64
CA ALA A 415 -12.12 30.02 -6.90
C ALA A 415 -10.65 30.22 -6.51
N GLY A 416 -10.04 31.34 -6.91
CA GLY A 416 -8.66 31.68 -6.55
C GLY A 416 -8.45 31.74 -5.03
N ARG A 417 -9.37 32.35 -4.29
CA ARG A 417 -9.29 32.42 -2.81
C ARG A 417 -9.33 31.04 -2.16
N ARG A 418 -10.28 30.19 -2.60
CA ARG A 418 -10.41 28.82 -2.08
C ARG A 418 -9.18 27.96 -2.41
N LEU A 419 -8.63 28.08 -3.61
CA LEU A 419 -7.44 27.34 -4.02
C LEU A 419 -6.16 27.80 -3.29
N GLN A 420 -6.04 29.10 -2.97
CA GLN A 420 -4.98 29.61 -2.11
C GLN A 420 -5.09 29.07 -0.67
N GLU A 421 -6.31 29.00 -0.12
CA GLU A 421 -6.56 28.37 1.18
C GLU A 421 -6.14 26.89 1.16
N ALA A 422 -6.56 26.13 0.15
CA ALA A 422 -6.19 24.74 -0.04
C ALA A 422 -4.66 24.55 -0.10
N MET A 423 -3.99 25.35 -0.90
CA MET A 423 -2.55 25.31 -1.07
C MET A 423 -1.81 25.57 0.25
N ARG A 424 -2.24 26.60 1.02
CA ARG A 424 -1.66 26.89 2.33
C ARG A 424 -1.83 25.71 3.29
N LEU A 425 -3.04 25.16 3.39
CA LEU A 425 -3.33 24.04 4.28
C LEU A 425 -2.56 22.75 3.86
N TRP A 426 -2.48 22.44 2.56
CA TRP A 426 -1.70 21.31 2.07
C TRP A 426 -0.18 21.47 2.33
N THR A 427 0.32 22.71 2.31
CA THR A 427 1.71 22.99 2.71
C THR A 427 1.91 22.71 4.19
N GLU A 428 0.98 23.11 5.04
CA GLU A 428 1.03 22.83 6.49
C GLU A 428 0.90 21.33 6.80
N VAL A 429 0.14 20.57 6.01
CA VAL A 429 0.02 19.10 6.11
C VAL A 429 1.28 18.39 5.61
N GLY A 430 2.12 19.04 4.79
CA GLY A 430 3.27 18.42 4.15
C GLY A 430 2.90 17.50 2.98
N ALA A 431 1.86 17.86 2.20
CA ALA A 431 1.35 17.12 1.06
C ALA A 431 1.69 17.82 -0.27
N PRO A 432 2.92 17.63 -0.80
CA PRO A 432 3.41 18.40 -1.94
C PRO A 432 2.63 18.16 -3.24
N TYR A 433 2.11 16.95 -3.45
CA TYR A 433 1.31 16.63 -4.64
C TYR A 433 -0.03 17.37 -4.65
N GLU A 434 -0.77 17.33 -3.54
CA GLU A 434 -2.05 18.01 -3.38
C GLU A 434 -1.88 19.54 -3.44
N CYS A 435 -0.79 20.05 -2.89
CA CYS A 435 -0.42 21.47 -3.01
C CYS A 435 -0.19 21.85 -4.48
N ALA A 436 0.55 21.04 -5.25
CA ALA A 436 0.78 21.28 -6.68
C ALA A 436 -0.50 21.16 -7.52
N GLN A 437 -1.40 20.23 -7.19
CA GLN A 437 -2.72 20.16 -7.82
C GLN A 437 -3.54 21.44 -7.56
N SER A 438 -3.52 21.95 -6.32
CA SER A 438 -4.19 23.22 -5.98
C SER A 438 -3.59 24.42 -6.72
N ARG A 439 -2.25 24.43 -6.93
CA ARG A 439 -1.57 25.43 -7.78
C ARG A 439 -2.01 25.38 -9.23
N MET A 440 -2.25 24.19 -9.78
CA MET A 440 -2.82 24.05 -11.14
C MET A 440 -4.18 24.71 -11.25
N GLY A 441 -5.04 24.50 -10.25
CA GLY A 441 -6.33 25.18 -10.18
C GLY A 441 -6.19 26.71 -10.04
N LEU A 442 -5.27 27.16 -9.17
CA LEU A 442 -5.01 28.59 -8.95
C LEU A 442 -4.51 29.28 -10.23
N GLY A 443 -3.59 28.64 -10.97
CA GLY A 443 -3.15 29.13 -12.27
C GLY A 443 -4.30 29.25 -13.27
N ALA A 444 -5.21 28.27 -13.29
CA ALA A 444 -6.42 28.34 -14.12
C ALA A 444 -7.36 29.49 -13.68
N ALA A 445 -7.50 29.75 -12.38
CA ALA A 445 -8.28 30.86 -11.86
C ALA A 445 -7.68 32.22 -12.25
N PHE A 446 -6.35 32.40 -12.16
CA PHE A 446 -5.68 33.61 -12.64
C PHE A 446 -5.86 33.83 -14.15
N ARG A 447 -5.78 32.76 -14.93
CA ARG A 447 -6.03 32.82 -16.39
C ARG A 447 -7.45 33.27 -16.70
N ALA A 448 -8.43 32.71 -16.00
CA ALA A 448 -9.83 33.11 -16.15
C ALA A 448 -10.10 34.60 -15.74
N GLN A 449 -9.26 35.15 -14.85
CA GLN A 449 -9.27 36.57 -14.47
C GLN A 449 -8.50 37.47 -15.45
N GLY A 450 -7.89 36.90 -16.52
CA GLY A 450 -7.05 37.64 -17.48
C GLY A 450 -5.62 37.91 -17.01
N ASN A 451 -5.20 37.34 -15.87
CA ASN A 451 -3.86 37.51 -15.34
C ASN A 451 -2.93 36.34 -15.80
N GLU A 452 -2.58 36.36 -17.08
CA GLU A 452 -1.76 35.32 -17.71
C GLU A 452 -0.34 35.19 -17.10
N PRO A 453 0.38 36.31 -16.76
CA PRO A 453 1.71 36.19 -16.15
C PRO A 453 1.68 35.40 -14.84
N GLN A 454 0.70 35.64 -13.97
CA GLN A 454 0.55 34.94 -12.70
C GLN A 454 0.12 33.48 -12.92
N ALA A 455 -0.76 33.23 -13.88
CA ALA A 455 -1.16 31.88 -14.26
C ALA A 455 0.02 31.02 -14.69
N VAL A 456 0.88 31.52 -15.56
CA VAL A 456 2.08 30.82 -16.04
C VAL A 456 3.05 30.53 -14.88
N LEU A 457 3.21 31.47 -13.95
CA LEU A 457 4.05 31.28 -12.76
C LEU A 457 3.56 30.10 -11.91
N GLU A 458 2.26 30.04 -11.63
CA GLU A 458 1.68 28.93 -10.85
C GLU A 458 1.79 27.59 -11.57
N PHE A 459 1.57 27.53 -12.88
CA PHE A 459 1.73 26.29 -13.66
C PHE A 459 3.18 25.80 -13.67
N ARG A 460 4.16 26.68 -13.82
CA ARG A 460 5.59 26.33 -13.76
C ARG A 460 6.01 25.86 -12.37
N SER A 461 5.51 26.51 -11.33
CA SER A 461 5.75 26.11 -9.96
C SER A 461 5.16 24.72 -9.66
N ALA A 462 3.92 24.45 -10.12
CA ALA A 462 3.31 23.13 -10.03
C ALA A 462 4.11 22.08 -10.81
N ARG A 463 4.54 22.40 -12.04
CA ARG A 463 5.39 21.54 -12.87
C ARG A 463 6.67 21.12 -12.16
N SER A 464 7.41 22.08 -11.59
CA SER A 464 8.65 21.79 -10.86
C SER A 464 8.41 20.84 -9.68
N THR A 465 7.28 20.97 -8.97
CA THR A 465 6.91 20.04 -7.90
C THR A 465 6.59 18.66 -8.46
N PHE A 466 5.82 18.55 -9.55
CA PHE A 466 5.51 17.28 -10.19
C PHE A 466 6.74 16.57 -10.76
N GLU A 467 7.70 17.32 -11.33
CA GLU A 467 8.99 16.78 -11.79
C GLU A 467 9.78 16.15 -10.64
N ARG A 468 9.88 16.83 -9.50
CA ARG A 468 10.56 16.31 -8.31
C ARG A 468 9.88 15.07 -7.73
N LEU A 469 8.55 14.96 -7.83
CA LEU A 469 7.77 13.82 -7.36
C LEU A 469 7.71 12.65 -8.36
N GLY A 470 8.11 12.85 -9.61
CA GLY A 470 7.96 11.84 -10.66
C GLY A 470 6.53 11.70 -11.20
N ALA A 471 5.68 12.74 -11.08
CA ALA A 471 4.28 12.75 -11.56
C ALA A 471 4.21 13.06 -13.06
N GLU A 472 4.64 12.13 -13.92
CA GLU A 472 4.85 12.37 -15.35
C GLU A 472 3.63 12.93 -16.10
N ILE A 473 2.42 12.44 -15.80
CA ILE A 473 1.18 12.91 -16.44
C ILE A 473 0.91 14.36 -16.06
N ASP A 474 1.11 14.70 -14.79
CA ASP A 474 0.88 16.05 -14.29
C ASP A 474 1.95 17.05 -14.75
N VAL A 475 3.21 16.60 -14.92
CA VAL A 475 4.29 17.38 -15.56
C VAL A 475 3.85 17.82 -16.95
N ARG A 476 3.37 16.89 -17.79
CA ARG A 476 2.90 17.19 -19.14
C ARG A 476 1.68 18.12 -19.13
N ARG A 477 0.76 17.92 -18.19
CA ARG A 477 -0.42 18.78 -18.01
C ARG A 477 -0.03 20.21 -17.64
N ALA A 478 0.89 20.34 -16.67
CA ALA A 478 1.37 21.66 -16.22
C ALA A 478 2.17 22.39 -17.31
N ALA A 479 3.02 21.69 -18.07
CA ALA A 479 3.75 22.26 -19.20
C ALA A 479 2.82 22.78 -20.29
N ARG A 480 1.77 22.02 -20.64
CA ARG A 480 0.74 22.49 -21.60
C ARG A 480 0.02 23.71 -21.07
N ALA A 481 -0.36 23.72 -19.80
CA ALA A 481 -1.03 24.85 -19.18
C ALA A 481 -0.13 26.10 -19.12
N ALA A 482 1.17 25.96 -18.91
CA ALA A 482 2.11 27.08 -18.92
C ALA A 482 2.40 27.65 -20.33
N GLY A 483 1.92 26.99 -21.40
CA GLY A 483 2.30 27.36 -22.76
C GLY A 483 3.74 26.96 -23.11
N ASP A 484 4.41 26.22 -22.24
CA ASP A 484 5.75 25.68 -22.44
C ASP A 484 5.75 24.48 -23.42
N THR A 485 4.60 24.24 -24.07
CA THR A 485 4.48 23.31 -25.17
C THR A 485 5.05 23.93 -26.45
N LYS A 486 6.36 23.89 -26.60
CA LYS A 486 6.79 23.32 -27.86
C LYS A 486 6.43 21.83 -27.77
N PRO A 487 5.89 21.21 -28.83
CA PRO A 487 5.98 19.78 -28.95
C PRO A 487 7.47 19.50 -29.02
N SER A 488 8.09 19.21 -27.90
CA SER A 488 9.34 18.52 -27.84
C SER A 488 8.99 17.03 -27.96
N ALA A 489 8.40 16.67 -29.09
CA ALA A 489 8.89 15.52 -29.75
C ALA A 489 10.30 15.96 -30.16
N GLY A 490 11.29 15.74 -29.31
CA GLY A 490 12.67 15.67 -29.74
C GLY A 490 12.69 14.80 -31.00
N PRO A 491 13.63 14.97 -31.94
CA PRO A 491 13.65 14.17 -33.15
C PRO A 491 13.53 12.71 -32.72
N ARG A 492 12.57 11.99 -33.29
CA ARG A 492 12.56 10.54 -33.17
C ARG A 492 13.89 10.07 -33.75
N MET A 493 14.67 9.48 -32.89
CA MET A 493 16.01 9.00 -33.25
C MET A 493 16.04 7.51 -33.03
N GLU A 494 16.59 6.82 -34.00
CA GLU A 494 16.85 5.40 -33.86
C GLU A 494 18.12 5.20 -33.03
N ARG A 495 18.01 4.43 -31.95
CA ARG A 495 19.10 4.12 -31.02
C ARG A 495 19.02 2.67 -30.57
N VAL A 496 20.13 2.15 -30.12
CA VAL A 496 20.16 0.90 -29.37
C VAL A 496 20.11 1.21 -27.88
N PHE A 497 19.13 0.64 -27.21
CA PHE A 497 18.94 0.77 -25.77
C PHE A 497 19.48 -0.47 -25.08
N MET A 498 20.34 -0.28 -24.10
CA MET A 498 20.93 -1.32 -23.28
C MET A 498 20.50 -1.16 -21.83
N PHE A 499 20.01 -2.25 -21.25
CA PHE A 499 19.72 -2.36 -19.82
C PHE A 499 20.57 -3.46 -19.22
N THR A 500 21.19 -3.18 -18.08
CA THR A 500 21.91 -4.16 -17.26
C THR A 500 21.28 -4.26 -15.89
N ASP A 501 21.38 -5.43 -15.26
CA ASP A 501 20.82 -5.66 -13.93
C ASP A 501 21.57 -6.81 -13.23
N ILE A 502 21.82 -6.69 -11.90
CA ILE A 502 22.44 -7.75 -11.10
C ILE A 502 21.38 -8.79 -10.75
N VAL A 503 21.67 -10.04 -11.09
CA VAL A 503 20.76 -11.16 -10.76
C VAL A 503 20.78 -11.44 -9.26
N GLU A 504 19.59 -11.59 -8.66
CA GLU A 504 19.43 -11.86 -7.21
C GLU A 504 20.08 -10.80 -6.31
N SER A 505 20.06 -9.55 -6.71
CA SER A 505 20.69 -8.43 -6.00
C SER A 505 20.23 -8.32 -4.54
N THR A 506 18.95 -8.56 -4.26
CA THR A 506 18.39 -8.54 -2.90
C THR A 506 18.99 -9.65 -2.02
N ASN A 507 19.03 -10.88 -2.51
CA ASN A 507 19.62 -12.01 -1.79
C ASN A 507 21.12 -11.80 -1.56
N LEU A 508 21.80 -11.22 -2.54
CA LEU A 508 23.23 -10.93 -2.44
C LEU A 508 23.51 -9.85 -1.38
N ALA A 509 22.72 -8.79 -1.36
CA ALA A 509 22.80 -7.74 -0.34
C ALA A 509 22.58 -8.27 1.08
N GLU A 510 21.61 -9.17 1.26
CA GLU A 510 21.38 -9.82 2.55
C GLU A 510 22.56 -10.69 3.03
N VAL A 511 23.23 -11.38 2.10
CA VAL A 511 24.36 -12.26 2.45
C VAL A 511 25.62 -11.50 2.81
N ILE A 512 25.94 -10.41 2.08
CA ILE A 512 27.21 -9.67 2.27
C ILE A 512 27.08 -8.44 3.19
N GLY A 513 25.85 -7.98 3.47
CA GLY A 513 25.53 -6.83 4.31
C GLY A 513 25.62 -5.49 3.55
N ASP A 514 24.92 -4.48 4.10
CA ASP A 514 24.68 -3.18 3.43
C ASP A 514 25.94 -2.42 3.05
N GLU A 515 26.97 -2.44 3.89
CA GLU A 515 28.22 -1.71 3.64
C GLU A 515 29.00 -2.35 2.48
N ALA A 516 29.18 -3.67 2.50
CA ALA A 516 29.86 -4.42 1.43
C ALA A 516 29.06 -4.34 0.13
N TRP A 517 27.72 -4.42 0.19
CA TRP A 517 26.84 -4.20 -0.94
C TRP A 517 27.01 -2.81 -1.54
N GLY A 518 27.02 -1.76 -0.74
CA GLY A 518 27.22 -0.40 -1.21
C GLY A 518 28.58 -0.20 -1.89
N HIS A 519 29.65 -0.87 -1.43
CA HIS A 519 30.97 -0.85 -2.09
C HIS A 519 30.95 -1.60 -3.42
N LEU A 520 30.33 -2.78 -3.46
CA LEU A 520 30.19 -3.59 -4.65
C LEU A 520 29.43 -2.85 -5.77
N VAL A 521 28.29 -2.27 -5.46
CA VAL A 521 27.45 -1.54 -6.43
C VAL A 521 28.19 -0.31 -6.97
N ARG A 522 28.89 0.44 -6.14
CA ARG A 522 29.71 1.58 -6.64
C ARG A 522 30.78 1.12 -7.61
N TRP A 523 31.60 0.14 -7.23
CA TRP A 523 32.62 -0.44 -8.11
C TRP A 523 32.01 -0.95 -9.43
N HIS A 524 30.91 -1.70 -9.33
CA HIS A 524 30.19 -2.24 -10.49
C HIS A 524 29.72 -1.13 -11.42
N ASN A 525 29.04 -0.11 -10.91
CA ASN A 525 28.52 0.99 -11.71
C ASN A 525 29.66 1.80 -12.37
N ASP A 526 30.76 2.03 -11.68
CA ASP A 526 31.93 2.74 -12.20
C ASP A 526 32.62 1.94 -13.31
N ALA A 527 32.76 0.63 -13.14
CA ALA A 527 33.33 -0.26 -14.15
C ALA A 527 32.46 -0.30 -15.41
N LEU A 528 31.14 -0.48 -15.26
CA LEU A 528 30.22 -0.50 -16.40
C LEU A 528 30.15 0.86 -17.10
N ALA A 529 30.13 1.96 -16.34
CA ALA A 529 30.13 3.30 -16.88
C ALA A 529 31.36 3.57 -17.77
N SER A 530 32.53 3.14 -17.32
CA SER A 530 33.76 3.29 -18.07
C SER A 530 33.72 2.51 -19.41
N LEU A 531 33.17 1.29 -19.40
CA LEU A 531 33.00 0.47 -20.59
C LEU A 531 31.97 1.06 -21.57
N VAL A 532 30.86 1.56 -21.09
CA VAL A 532 29.83 2.23 -21.90
C VAL A 532 30.42 3.43 -22.64
N VAL A 533 31.07 4.33 -21.91
CA VAL A 533 31.69 5.53 -22.49
C VAL A 533 32.84 5.13 -23.46
N GLY A 534 33.65 4.14 -23.08
CA GLY A 534 34.77 3.64 -23.91
C GLY A 534 34.34 3.04 -25.27
N GLN A 535 33.10 2.54 -25.35
CA GLN A 535 32.49 1.99 -26.58
C GLN A 535 31.56 3.00 -27.30
N GLY A 536 31.63 4.28 -26.94
CA GLY A 536 30.84 5.35 -27.58
C GLY A 536 29.37 5.39 -27.18
N GLY A 537 29.02 4.76 -26.07
CA GLY A 537 27.67 4.83 -25.49
C GLY A 537 27.47 6.05 -24.58
N GLU A 538 26.23 6.46 -24.42
CA GLU A 538 25.79 7.50 -23.50
C GLU A 538 25.02 6.85 -22.34
N ILE A 539 25.44 7.11 -21.10
CA ILE A 539 24.68 6.66 -19.92
C ILE A 539 23.50 7.58 -19.75
N VAL A 540 22.31 7.01 -19.79
CA VAL A 540 21.05 7.74 -19.58
C VAL A 540 20.78 7.90 -18.09
N ARG A 541 20.86 6.79 -17.33
CA ARG A 541 20.72 6.77 -15.85
C ARG A 541 21.24 5.45 -15.26
N THR A 542 21.58 5.49 -13.98
CA THR A 542 21.79 4.29 -13.17
C THR A 542 20.44 3.88 -12.53
N THR A 543 20.19 2.57 -12.46
CA THR A 543 18.93 1.98 -11.91
C THR A 543 19.18 1.27 -10.57
N GLY A 544 20.05 1.83 -9.72
CA GLY A 544 20.50 1.20 -8.48
C GLY A 544 21.66 0.23 -8.75
N ASP A 545 21.35 -1.02 -9.02
CA ASP A 545 22.28 -2.12 -9.29
C ASP A 545 22.52 -2.40 -10.79
N GLY A 546 22.02 -1.51 -11.67
CA GLY A 546 22.18 -1.61 -13.12
C GLY A 546 22.34 -0.26 -13.81
N ILE A 547 22.53 -0.30 -15.13
CA ILE A 547 22.69 0.88 -15.98
C ILE A 547 21.71 0.82 -17.16
N PHE A 548 21.09 1.96 -17.45
CA PHE A 548 20.43 2.24 -18.69
C PHE A 548 21.35 3.10 -19.58
N ALA A 549 21.74 2.58 -20.71
CA ALA A 549 22.60 3.25 -21.67
C ALA A 549 22.03 3.22 -23.11
N THR A 550 22.49 4.14 -23.94
CA THR A 550 22.11 4.21 -25.36
C THR A 550 23.33 4.29 -26.27
N PHE A 551 23.23 3.71 -27.48
CA PHE A 551 24.25 3.71 -28.49
C PHE A 551 23.68 4.10 -29.85
N GLU A 552 24.51 4.67 -30.70
CA GLU A 552 24.15 4.94 -32.08
C GLU A 552 24.29 3.69 -32.98
N ASP A 553 25.36 2.94 -32.74
CA ASP A 553 25.72 1.77 -33.54
C ASP A 553 25.41 0.46 -32.81
N PRO A 554 24.67 -0.48 -33.44
CA PRO A 554 24.36 -1.78 -32.84
C PRO A 554 25.60 -2.65 -32.56
N GLY A 555 26.63 -2.56 -33.38
CA GLY A 555 27.87 -3.29 -33.18
C GLY A 555 28.60 -2.85 -31.91
N SER A 556 28.70 -1.53 -31.70
CA SER A 556 29.27 -0.92 -30.48
C SER A 556 28.49 -1.29 -29.22
N ALA A 557 27.18 -1.34 -29.30
CA ALA A 557 26.34 -1.74 -28.17
C ALA A 557 26.57 -3.20 -27.77
N ILE A 558 26.62 -4.11 -28.73
CA ILE A 558 26.90 -5.54 -28.49
C ILE A 558 28.34 -5.74 -28.01
N ALA A 559 29.31 -5.05 -28.61
CA ALA A 559 30.71 -5.09 -28.17
C ALA A 559 30.86 -4.61 -26.70
N CYS A 560 30.14 -3.56 -26.32
CA CYS A 560 30.08 -3.09 -24.93
C CYS A 560 29.50 -4.16 -24.01
N ALA A 561 28.37 -4.76 -24.35
CA ALA A 561 27.76 -5.82 -23.55
C ALA A 561 28.69 -7.01 -23.34
N MET A 562 29.41 -7.44 -24.43
CA MET A 562 30.41 -8.50 -24.33
C MET A 562 31.62 -8.10 -23.47
N ALA A 563 32.08 -6.85 -23.57
CA ALA A 563 33.17 -6.33 -22.73
C ALA A 563 32.77 -6.31 -21.25
N ILE A 564 31.53 -5.92 -20.92
CA ILE A 564 30.98 -5.97 -19.55
C ILE A 564 31.05 -7.40 -19.01
N GLN A 565 30.53 -8.39 -19.73
CA GLN A 565 30.54 -9.78 -19.26
C GLN A 565 31.95 -10.33 -19.08
N ARG A 566 32.86 -10.02 -20.00
CA ARG A 566 34.28 -10.45 -19.91
C ARG A 566 34.98 -9.80 -18.72
N THR A 567 34.79 -8.52 -18.50
CA THR A 567 35.39 -7.79 -17.34
C THR A 567 34.89 -8.37 -16.02
N LEU A 568 33.60 -8.67 -15.92
CA LEU A 568 33.03 -9.28 -14.73
C LEU A 568 33.55 -10.72 -14.52
N GLU A 569 33.67 -11.50 -15.58
CA GLU A 569 34.26 -12.86 -15.52
C GLU A 569 35.73 -12.84 -15.13
N GLU A 570 36.51 -11.90 -15.65
CA GLU A 570 37.94 -11.73 -15.32
C GLU A 570 38.10 -11.30 -13.86
N HIS A 571 37.30 -10.32 -13.39
CA HIS A 571 37.29 -9.92 -11.99
C HIS A 571 36.93 -11.08 -11.05
N ARG A 572 35.97 -11.93 -11.44
CA ARG A 572 35.60 -13.15 -10.71
C ARG A 572 36.75 -14.14 -10.59
N ARG A 573 37.56 -14.27 -11.63
CA ARG A 573 38.76 -15.16 -11.63
C ARG A 573 39.88 -14.59 -10.77
N GLU A 574 40.10 -13.26 -10.82
CA GLU A 574 41.21 -12.63 -10.11
C GLU A 574 40.91 -12.35 -8.63
N GLN A 575 39.71 -11.90 -8.32
CA GLN A 575 39.31 -11.49 -6.97
C GLN A 575 38.41 -12.50 -6.24
N GLY A 576 38.05 -13.61 -6.91
CA GLY A 576 37.22 -14.68 -6.36
C GLY A 576 35.73 -14.44 -6.38
N PHE A 577 35.28 -13.22 -6.68
CA PHE A 577 33.86 -12.84 -6.73
C PHE A 577 33.58 -11.70 -7.71
N SER A 578 32.50 -11.78 -8.44
CA SER A 578 31.77 -10.66 -9.04
C SER A 578 30.30 -11.05 -9.24
N PRO A 579 29.37 -10.08 -9.23
CA PRO A 579 27.95 -10.38 -9.40
C PRO A 579 27.68 -10.92 -10.82
N LYS A 580 26.66 -11.76 -10.95
CA LYS A 580 26.13 -12.15 -12.26
C LYS A 580 25.24 -11.03 -12.79
N VAL A 581 25.44 -10.64 -14.02
CA VAL A 581 24.70 -9.56 -14.66
C VAL A 581 23.96 -10.08 -15.89
N ARG A 582 22.71 -9.68 -16.02
CA ARG A 582 21.91 -9.88 -17.23
C ARG A 582 21.87 -8.60 -18.04
N ILE A 583 21.94 -8.72 -19.36
CA ILE A 583 22.00 -7.58 -20.28
C ILE A 583 20.95 -7.76 -21.38
N GLY A 584 20.14 -6.72 -21.62
CA GLY A 584 19.18 -6.68 -22.71
C GLY A 584 19.45 -5.54 -23.67
N LEU A 585 19.41 -5.81 -24.99
CA LEU A 585 19.58 -4.80 -26.02
C LEU A 585 18.45 -4.83 -27.05
N HIS A 586 18.02 -3.63 -27.45
CA HIS A 586 17.01 -3.48 -28.50
C HIS A 586 17.20 -2.17 -29.26
N ARG A 587 17.22 -2.25 -30.59
CA ARG A 587 17.26 -1.09 -31.50
C ARG A 587 15.83 -0.65 -31.81
N ALA A 588 15.53 0.61 -31.56
CA ALA A 588 14.22 1.16 -31.84
C ALA A 588 14.26 2.68 -31.99
N GLU A 589 13.20 3.21 -32.60
CA GLU A 589 12.92 4.65 -32.55
C GLU A 589 12.42 5.05 -31.17
N ALA A 590 13.03 6.07 -30.57
CA ALA A 590 12.58 6.71 -29.34
C ALA A 590 12.78 8.21 -29.42
N THR A 591 12.09 8.92 -28.55
CA THR A 591 12.17 10.38 -28.43
C THR A 591 13.16 10.74 -27.32
N LYS A 592 14.15 11.59 -27.61
CA LYS A 592 15.06 12.12 -26.59
C LYS A 592 14.36 13.27 -25.86
N GLU A 593 14.21 13.15 -24.54
CA GLU A 593 13.62 14.15 -23.66
C GLU A 593 14.65 14.62 -22.64
N GLY A 594 15.34 15.70 -22.94
CA GLY A 594 16.48 16.16 -22.12
C GLY A 594 17.62 15.14 -22.14
N THR A 595 17.97 14.56 -21.00
CA THR A 595 18.96 13.46 -20.87
C THR A 595 18.31 12.07 -20.93
N ASP A 596 16.97 11.96 -20.90
CA ASP A 596 16.25 10.69 -20.90
C ASP A 596 15.65 10.34 -22.28
N TRP A 597 15.18 9.09 -22.42
CA TRP A 597 14.60 8.56 -23.65
C TRP A 597 13.24 7.93 -23.36
N SER A 598 12.24 8.24 -24.19
CA SER A 598 10.89 7.70 -24.07
C SER A 598 10.42 7.02 -25.37
N GLY A 599 9.68 5.93 -25.21
CA GLY A 599 9.10 5.18 -26.33
C GLY A 599 8.92 3.70 -26.04
N LYS A 600 8.07 3.04 -26.85
CA LYS A 600 7.82 1.59 -26.74
C LYS A 600 9.10 0.75 -26.85
N GLY A 601 10.06 1.19 -27.65
CA GLY A 601 11.34 0.50 -27.86
C GLY A 601 12.23 0.51 -26.62
N VAL A 602 12.22 1.58 -25.82
CA VAL A 602 12.94 1.65 -24.53
C VAL A 602 12.38 0.59 -23.57
N HIS A 603 11.05 0.50 -23.48
CA HIS A 603 10.39 -0.53 -22.66
C HIS A 603 10.65 -1.96 -23.17
N ALA A 604 10.76 -2.14 -24.49
CA ALA A 604 11.12 -3.44 -25.06
C ALA A 604 12.52 -3.87 -24.63
N ALA A 605 13.52 -2.97 -24.70
CA ALA A 605 14.89 -3.25 -24.28
C ALA A 605 14.97 -3.67 -22.80
N ALA A 606 14.28 -2.94 -21.89
CA ALA A 606 14.23 -3.27 -20.47
C ALA A 606 13.62 -4.67 -20.23
N ARG A 607 12.57 -5.03 -20.96
CA ARG A 607 11.92 -6.34 -20.83
C ARG A 607 12.73 -7.48 -21.41
N ILE A 608 13.47 -7.24 -22.51
CA ILE A 608 14.44 -8.21 -23.04
C ILE A 608 15.52 -8.48 -21.99
N GLY A 609 16.04 -7.44 -21.33
CA GLY A 609 16.99 -7.59 -20.24
C GLY A 609 16.44 -8.39 -19.05
N ALA A 610 15.17 -8.19 -18.71
CA ALA A 610 14.51 -8.94 -17.63
C ALA A 610 14.31 -10.43 -17.96
N LEU A 611 14.29 -10.82 -19.25
CA LEU A 611 14.18 -12.22 -19.69
C LEU A 611 15.54 -12.93 -19.75
N ALA A 612 16.66 -12.19 -19.72
CA ALA A 612 17.99 -12.76 -19.74
C ALA A 612 18.33 -13.42 -18.40
N GLU A 613 19.07 -14.53 -18.48
CA GLU A 613 19.64 -15.20 -17.31
C GLU A 613 20.93 -14.49 -16.83
N GLY A 614 21.43 -14.89 -15.68
CA GLY A 614 22.72 -14.39 -15.19
C GLY A 614 23.87 -14.73 -16.12
N ASP A 615 24.72 -13.74 -16.44
CA ASP A 615 25.81 -13.81 -17.43
C ASP A 615 25.31 -13.96 -18.89
N GLU A 616 24.00 -13.75 -19.16
CA GLU A 616 23.43 -13.76 -20.51
C GLU A 616 23.32 -12.34 -21.09
N ILE A 617 23.61 -12.23 -22.39
CA ILE A 617 23.32 -11.04 -23.19
C ILE A 617 22.21 -11.41 -24.18
N LEU A 618 21.02 -10.83 -23.99
CA LEU A 618 19.88 -11.08 -24.84
C LEU A 618 19.61 -9.87 -25.74
N VAL A 619 19.50 -10.12 -27.04
CA VAL A 619 19.35 -9.06 -28.05
C VAL A 619 18.17 -9.38 -28.95
N SER A 620 17.36 -8.38 -29.36
CA SER A 620 16.37 -8.65 -30.41
C SER A 620 17.06 -9.04 -31.74
N SER A 621 16.51 -10.01 -32.47
CA SER A 621 17.06 -10.52 -33.72
C SER A 621 17.39 -9.40 -34.72
N ALA A 622 16.46 -8.43 -34.85
CA ALA A 622 16.67 -7.25 -35.70
C ALA A 622 17.88 -6.38 -35.28
N THR A 623 18.18 -6.32 -33.97
CA THR A 623 19.37 -5.59 -33.48
C THR A 623 20.66 -6.37 -33.78
N ALA A 624 20.65 -7.69 -33.63
CA ALA A 624 21.79 -8.54 -33.96
C ALA A 624 22.10 -8.53 -35.47
N GLU A 625 21.09 -8.57 -36.32
CA GLU A 625 21.22 -8.44 -37.78
C GLU A 625 21.81 -7.09 -38.18
N ALA A 626 21.33 -6.00 -37.56
CA ALA A 626 21.81 -4.64 -37.81
C ALA A 626 23.29 -4.44 -37.42
N ALA A 627 23.83 -5.27 -36.52
CA ALA A 627 25.24 -5.27 -36.13
C ALA A 627 26.18 -5.96 -37.20
N GLY A 628 25.63 -6.44 -38.30
CA GLY A 628 26.42 -6.88 -39.48
C GLY A 628 27.00 -8.30 -39.39
N GLY A 629 26.41 -9.22 -38.60
CA GLY A 629 26.71 -10.66 -38.63
C GLY A 629 28.10 -11.07 -38.10
N SER A 630 28.84 -10.15 -37.47
CA SER A 630 30.17 -10.41 -36.90
C SER A 630 30.14 -11.07 -35.52
N VAL A 631 28.95 -11.26 -34.94
CA VAL A 631 28.76 -11.79 -33.59
C VAL A 631 28.04 -13.14 -33.67
N ALA A 632 28.62 -14.16 -33.03
CA ALA A 632 27.97 -15.46 -32.91
C ALA A 632 26.77 -15.37 -31.94
N VAL A 633 25.61 -15.83 -32.40
CA VAL A 633 24.35 -15.80 -31.63
C VAL A 633 23.69 -17.18 -31.60
N SER A 634 22.79 -17.40 -30.65
CA SER A 634 21.96 -18.60 -30.58
C SER A 634 20.90 -18.63 -31.68
N ASP A 635 20.18 -19.76 -31.80
CA ASP A 635 18.94 -19.81 -32.59
C ASP A 635 17.92 -18.80 -32.03
N PRO A 636 17.14 -18.13 -32.92
CA PRO A 636 16.13 -17.17 -32.49
C PRO A 636 14.99 -17.85 -31.70
N ARG A 637 14.53 -17.16 -30.65
CA ARG A 637 13.33 -17.57 -29.91
C ARG A 637 12.32 -16.43 -29.88
N THR A 638 11.04 -16.75 -30.13
CA THR A 638 9.96 -15.78 -30.07
C THR A 638 9.50 -15.61 -28.63
N VAL A 639 9.44 -14.37 -28.14
CA VAL A 639 9.01 -14.04 -26.78
C VAL A 639 7.89 -13.02 -26.81
N ASN A 640 6.90 -13.22 -25.92
CA ASN A 640 5.84 -12.24 -25.70
C ASN A 640 6.28 -11.30 -24.57
N LEU A 641 6.53 -10.04 -24.93
CA LEU A 641 6.90 -9.02 -23.96
C LEU A 641 5.63 -8.38 -23.37
N LYS A 642 5.46 -8.42 -22.04
CA LYS A 642 4.27 -7.89 -21.35
C LYS A 642 3.98 -6.44 -21.80
N GLY A 643 2.80 -6.20 -22.40
CA GLY A 643 2.35 -4.88 -22.87
C GLY A 643 2.91 -4.42 -24.23
N LEU A 644 3.49 -5.33 -25.01
CA LEU A 644 3.67 -5.18 -26.46
C LEU A 644 2.69 -6.13 -27.17
N PHE A 645 2.04 -5.63 -28.23
CA PHE A 645 1.03 -6.40 -28.95
C PHE A 645 1.63 -7.45 -29.91
N GLU A 646 2.87 -7.23 -30.33
CA GLU A 646 3.59 -8.11 -31.24
C GLU A 646 4.69 -8.86 -30.50
N PRO A 647 4.83 -10.17 -30.72
CA PRO A 647 5.93 -10.96 -30.19
C PRO A 647 7.26 -10.46 -30.80
N VAL A 648 8.32 -10.54 -30.01
CA VAL A 648 9.67 -10.12 -30.42
C VAL A 648 10.56 -11.36 -30.52
N GLU A 649 11.31 -11.49 -31.62
CA GLU A 649 12.35 -12.50 -31.73
C GLU A 649 13.63 -12.00 -31.04
N VAL A 650 14.20 -12.85 -30.19
CA VAL A 650 15.43 -12.58 -29.45
C VAL A 650 16.45 -13.69 -29.62
N VAL A 651 17.72 -13.33 -29.56
CA VAL A 651 18.87 -14.22 -29.64
C VAL A 651 19.83 -13.96 -28.49
N ALA A 652 20.51 -14.99 -28.01
CA ALA A 652 21.55 -14.84 -27.01
C ALA A 652 22.91 -14.68 -27.70
N VAL A 653 23.71 -13.70 -27.29
CA VAL A 653 25.06 -13.45 -27.80
C VAL A 653 26.06 -14.41 -27.18
N GLN A 654 26.84 -15.09 -27.99
CA GLN A 654 27.95 -15.94 -27.54
C GLN A 654 29.19 -15.07 -27.29
N TRP A 655 29.40 -14.67 -26.08
CA TRP A 655 30.45 -13.72 -25.70
C TRP A 655 31.69 -14.37 -25.10
N ARG A 656 31.65 -15.65 -24.79
CA ARG A 656 32.77 -16.47 -24.28
C ARG A 656 33.66 -16.94 -25.40
#